data_93d11eba73ef5c67cd39f6edea8016c4
#
_entry.id   93d11eba73ef5c67cd39f6edea8016c4
#
_cell.length_a   1.000
_cell.length_b   1.000
_cell.length_c   1.000
_cell.angle_alpha   90.00
_cell.angle_beta   90.00
_cell.angle_gamma   90.00
#
_symmetry.space_group_name_H-M   'P 1'
#
loop_
_entity.id
_entity.type
_entity.pdbx_description
1 polymer ?
#
loop_
_entity_poly.entity_id
_entity_poly.type
_entity_poly.pdbx_seq_one_letter_code
_entity_poly.pdbx_strand_id
1 'polypeptide(L)'
;MTVGSRWFKFDFHNHTPASDDYRVPDLQPREWLLAYMRQQVDCVVISDHNSGAWVDVLKAELANMYRDASSGELADFRPLALFPGVELTATGNVHILAVLHTKSTSAEVERLLAQCNNNCPISRETPNHQLVLQLGSAGIISNIRRNPEAICILAHIDAAKGVLTSLTNQGELTAAFQSKPHAVEIRHREEDITNGTHRRLIADLPWLRGSDAHHPEQAGARTCWLKMSAPDFDGLRHALLDPENCVLFDDNPPEAPASHLRSLTFRTRLCKPVDQNGASVEFSPFYNAVIGSRGSGKSTLIESIRLAMRKNEGLTASQINKLNLFSQTGMGMDTDSFIECVFHKEGTDFRLSWRPGGCHELHIFSEGQWVPDNHWSADRFPLSIYSQKMLYELASDTGAFLRVCDESPMVNKRAWKERWDQLERDYLNEQITLRGHLASQTIAGKLQGELSDAERAISQLRSSAYYPVCTRLATARAELSAATLPLEHNELRVAGLRAQEKEPVQVPELQVESSAPLTAFMTRLLDVQQKYDQRLDTLLSGYAAELRTIKQEPPFLALEEAVRNQEETVQREAMVLREQGLNPDVLDELMTRSESLKSELRNYADLDGTIAASAARSKGLLAEMRNHRMVLTEKRKVFLSSLSLSALEIKILPLCAPHEDTVSGYQAVTGIGNFADRIYDNGDGSGLLHGFISLRPYSPLPSATENKYLALDTLKALHLAIHREEPGVGAELHGAFRNRLKGLNEAQLDALQCWYPDDGIHIRYQTPGGGMEDMALLQIVGGDKLIIPFC
;
A
#
# COMPACT_ATOMS: atom_id res chain seq x y z
N MET A 1 -16.90 -24.67 -6.78
CA MET A 1 -17.75 -23.57 -7.31
C MET A 1 -17.50 -22.35 -6.46
N THR A 2 -17.32 -21.19 -7.04
CA THR A 2 -17.22 -19.92 -6.30
C THR A 2 -18.60 -19.59 -5.74
N VAL A 3 -18.68 -19.39 -4.45
CA VAL A 3 -19.94 -19.01 -3.77
C VAL A 3 -20.16 -17.50 -3.92
N GLY A 4 -21.40 -17.09 -4.07
CA GLY A 4 -21.79 -15.70 -4.20
C GLY A 4 -21.81 -15.18 -5.65
N SER A 5 -22.01 -13.89 -5.78
CA SER A 5 -22.05 -13.22 -7.09
C SER A 5 -20.67 -13.17 -7.73
N ARG A 6 -20.61 -13.37 -9.03
CA ARG A 6 -19.41 -13.22 -9.85
C ARG A 6 -19.74 -12.47 -11.14
N TRP A 7 -18.71 -12.00 -11.80
CA TRP A 7 -18.83 -11.33 -13.07
C TRP A 7 -18.94 -12.35 -14.20
N PHE A 8 -19.91 -12.12 -15.09
CA PHE A 8 -20.16 -12.91 -16.28
C PHE A 8 -20.04 -12.01 -17.51
N LYS A 9 -19.26 -12.44 -18.49
CA LYS A 9 -19.16 -11.77 -19.78
C LYS A 9 -20.41 -12.05 -20.60
N PHE A 10 -21.16 -11.00 -20.88
CA PHE A 10 -22.50 -11.08 -21.47
C PHE A 10 -22.55 -10.44 -22.85
N ASP A 11 -23.14 -11.13 -23.82
CA ASP A 11 -23.45 -10.62 -25.14
C ASP A 11 -24.96 -10.59 -25.34
N PHE A 12 -25.52 -9.38 -25.40
CA PHE A 12 -26.98 -9.17 -25.36
C PHE A 12 -27.68 -9.22 -26.71
N HIS A 13 -26.94 -9.17 -27.82
CA HIS A 13 -27.53 -9.03 -29.14
C HIS A 13 -26.83 -9.91 -30.15
N ASN A 14 -27.52 -11.00 -30.59
CA ASN A 14 -26.90 -11.98 -31.45
C ASN A 14 -27.93 -12.68 -32.34
N HIS A 15 -27.57 -12.89 -33.61
CA HIS A 15 -28.36 -13.58 -34.58
C HIS A 15 -27.84 -14.99 -34.88
N THR A 16 -28.73 -15.81 -35.39
CA THR A 16 -28.44 -17.16 -35.85
C THR A 16 -28.89 -17.29 -37.32
N PRO A 17 -28.63 -18.42 -37.97
CA PRO A 17 -29.26 -18.73 -39.28
C PRO A 17 -30.77 -18.64 -39.34
N ALA A 18 -31.48 -18.45 -38.19
CA ALA A 18 -32.91 -18.12 -38.22
C ALA A 18 -33.21 -16.67 -38.61
N SER A 19 -32.22 -15.79 -38.63
CA SER A 19 -32.34 -14.46 -39.25
C SER A 19 -31.96 -14.51 -40.71
N ASP A 20 -32.84 -14.06 -41.61
CA ASP A 20 -32.66 -14.20 -43.07
C ASP A 20 -31.47 -13.40 -43.62
N ASP A 21 -30.89 -12.49 -42.86
CA ASP A 21 -29.66 -11.72 -43.17
C ASP A 21 -28.41 -12.28 -42.53
N TYR A 22 -28.48 -13.44 -41.86
CA TYR A 22 -27.30 -14.12 -41.33
C TYR A 22 -26.41 -14.61 -42.47
N ARG A 23 -25.11 -14.24 -42.42
CA ARG A 23 -24.20 -14.38 -43.56
C ARG A 23 -23.74 -15.82 -43.84
N VAL A 24 -23.96 -16.74 -42.93
CA VAL A 24 -23.61 -18.16 -43.03
C VAL A 24 -24.86 -18.99 -42.75
N PRO A 25 -25.82 -19.11 -43.71
CA PRO A 25 -27.12 -19.75 -43.44
C PRO A 25 -27.02 -21.24 -43.12
N ASP A 26 -25.98 -21.93 -43.58
CA ASP A 26 -25.75 -23.36 -43.30
C ASP A 26 -24.90 -23.65 -42.06
N LEU A 27 -24.63 -22.62 -41.21
CA LEU A 27 -23.88 -22.78 -39.99
C LEU A 27 -24.53 -23.79 -39.07
N GLN A 28 -23.72 -24.74 -38.56
CA GLN A 28 -24.22 -25.72 -37.62
C GLN A 28 -24.39 -25.14 -36.21
N PRO A 29 -25.40 -25.52 -35.44
CA PRO A 29 -25.65 -25.02 -34.09
C PRO A 29 -24.41 -25.15 -33.14
N ARG A 30 -23.67 -26.25 -33.24
CA ARG A 30 -22.44 -26.48 -32.48
C ARG A 30 -21.37 -25.44 -32.78
N GLU A 31 -21.19 -25.07 -34.03
CA GLU A 31 -20.20 -24.08 -34.43
C GLU A 31 -20.59 -22.68 -33.98
N TRP A 32 -21.87 -22.35 -34.00
CA TRP A 32 -22.35 -21.12 -33.43
C TRP A 32 -22.05 -21.03 -31.93
N LEU A 33 -22.33 -22.06 -31.16
CA LEU A 33 -22.03 -22.14 -29.73
C LEU A 33 -20.54 -22.04 -29.44
N LEU A 34 -19.71 -22.78 -30.19
CA LEU A 34 -18.24 -22.74 -30.03
C LEU A 34 -17.64 -21.36 -30.36
N ALA A 35 -18.25 -20.61 -31.29
CA ALA A 35 -17.80 -19.25 -31.60
C ALA A 35 -17.82 -18.35 -30.33
N TYR A 36 -18.89 -18.38 -29.57
CA TYR A 36 -18.99 -17.63 -28.31
C TYR A 36 -18.10 -18.20 -27.19
N MET A 37 -18.00 -19.54 -27.12
CA MET A 37 -17.12 -20.19 -26.13
C MET A 37 -15.64 -19.81 -26.34
N ARG A 38 -15.16 -19.77 -27.56
CA ARG A 38 -13.78 -19.33 -27.93
C ARG A 38 -13.52 -17.87 -27.56
N GLN A 39 -14.56 -17.01 -27.62
CA GLN A 39 -14.48 -15.60 -27.23
C GLN A 39 -14.67 -15.39 -25.71
N GLN A 40 -14.71 -16.48 -24.95
CA GLN A 40 -14.89 -16.48 -23.50
C GLN A 40 -16.16 -15.73 -23.04
N VAL A 41 -17.22 -15.75 -23.84
CA VAL A 41 -18.55 -15.28 -23.46
C VAL A 41 -19.18 -16.30 -22.51
N ASP A 42 -19.74 -15.83 -21.39
CA ASP A 42 -20.39 -16.68 -20.39
C ASP A 42 -21.91 -16.77 -20.62
N CYS A 43 -22.50 -15.69 -21.11
CA CYS A 43 -23.92 -15.56 -21.35
C CYS A 43 -24.20 -14.95 -22.72
N VAL A 44 -25.13 -15.50 -23.46
CA VAL A 44 -25.52 -14.98 -24.78
C VAL A 44 -27.03 -14.98 -24.94
N VAL A 45 -27.57 -13.90 -25.48
CA VAL A 45 -28.98 -13.84 -25.88
C VAL A 45 -29.13 -14.32 -27.34
N ILE A 46 -30.10 -15.19 -27.60
CA ILE A 46 -30.50 -15.55 -28.93
C ILE A 46 -31.59 -14.56 -29.36
N SER A 47 -31.29 -13.63 -30.25
CA SER A 47 -32.17 -12.50 -30.57
C SER A 47 -32.41 -12.34 -32.07
N ASP A 48 -32.78 -13.44 -32.74
CA ASP A 48 -33.08 -13.39 -34.16
C ASP A 48 -34.20 -12.39 -34.50
N HIS A 49 -34.12 -11.79 -35.71
CA HIS A 49 -35.14 -10.90 -36.21
C HIS A 49 -36.50 -11.60 -36.26
N ASN A 50 -37.44 -11.14 -35.46
CA ASN A 50 -38.83 -11.60 -35.45
C ASN A 50 -38.99 -13.14 -35.56
N SER A 51 -38.07 -13.88 -34.92
CA SER A 51 -38.05 -15.34 -34.97
C SER A 51 -37.51 -15.97 -33.68
N GLY A 52 -38.12 -17.06 -33.24
CA GLY A 52 -37.64 -17.91 -32.16
C GLY A 52 -37.12 -19.28 -32.60
N ALA A 53 -36.97 -19.48 -33.90
CA ALA A 53 -36.78 -20.83 -34.48
C ALA A 53 -35.53 -21.58 -33.99
N TRP A 54 -34.45 -20.87 -33.66
CA TRP A 54 -33.21 -21.51 -33.24
C TRP A 54 -33.09 -21.68 -31.71
N VAL A 55 -34.00 -21.15 -30.93
CA VAL A 55 -33.94 -21.24 -29.46
C VAL A 55 -33.85 -22.69 -28.97
N ASP A 56 -34.78 -23.54 -29.39
CA ASP A 56 -34.79 -24.94 -28.93
C ASP A 56 -33.68 -25.77 -29.58
N VAL A 57 -33.27 -25.41 -30.81
CA VAL A 57 -32.18 -26.04 -31.53
C VAL A 57 -30.86 -25.85 -30.79
N LEU A 58 -30.55 -24.62 -30.41
CA LEU A 58 -29.30 -24.30 -29.68
C LEU A 58 -29.31 -24.89 -28.27
N LYS A 59 -30.44 -24.88 -27.56
CA LYS A 59 -30.55 -25.52 -26.24
C LYS A 59 -30.31 -27.02 -26.31
N ALA A 60 -30.91 -27.70 -27.30
CA ALA A 60 -30.70 -29.14 -27.49
C ALA A 60 -29.23 -29.45 -27.80
N GLU A 61 -28.61 -28.68 -28.71
CA GLU A 61 -27.22 -28.89 -29.05
C GLU A 61 -26.27 -28.58 -27.88
N LEU A 62 -26.50 -27.52 -27.11
CA LEU A 62 -25.74 -27.22 -25.91
C LEU A 62 -25.79 -28.36 -24.88
N ALA A 63 -26.99 -28.98 -24.69
CA ALA A 63 -27.14 -30.14 -23.84
C ALA A 63 -26.35 -31.37 -24.36
N ASN A 64 -26.23 -31.55 -25.67
CA ASN A 64 -25.40 -32.56 -26.30
C ASN A 64 -23.92 -32.27 -26.00
N MET A 65 -23.45 -31.02 -26.19
CA MET A 65 -22.09 -30.59 -25.95
C MET A 65 -21.63 -30.75 -24.48
N TYR A 66 -22.54 -30.57 -23.52
CA TYR A 66 -22.24 -30.87 -22.11
C TYR A 66 -21.96 -32.35 -21.88
N ARG A 67 -22.67 -33.26 -22.59
CA ARG A 67 -22.43 -34.71 -22.49
C ARG A 67 -21.09 -35.08 -23.14
N ASP A 68 -20.82 -34.55 -24.35
CA ASP A 68 -19.57 -34.78 -25.07
C ASP A 68 -18.36 -34.27 -24.30
N ALA A 69 -18.46 -33.10 -23.69
CA ALA A 69 -17.41 -32.54 -22.85
C ALA A 69 -17.13 -33.38 -21.59
N SER A 70 -18.15 -33.99 -21.02
CA SER A 70 -17.99 -34.88 -19.85
C SER A 70 -17.25 -36.17 -20.21
N SER A 71 -17.27 -36.60 -21.50
CA SER A 71 -16.46 -37.73 -22.00
C SER A 71 -15.05 -37.34 -22.45
N GLY A 72 -14.73 -36.04 -22.46
CA GLY A 72 -13.39 -35.52 -22.87
C GLY A 72 -13.21 -35.39 -24.40
N GLU A 73 -14.28 -35.53 -25.15
CA GLU A 73 -14.26 -35.57 -26.63
C GLU A 73 -14.34 -34.19 -27.31
N LEU A 74 -14.57 -33.11 -26.52
CA LEU A 74 -14.84 -31.77 -27.08
C LEU A 74 -13.77 -30.74 -26.68
N ALA A 75 -12.93 -30.38 -27.65
CA ALA A 75 -12.02 -29.24 -27.47
C ALA A 75 -12.81 -27.92 -27.47
N ASP A 76 -12.23 -26.87 -26.87
CA ASP A 76 -12.78 -25.49 -26.78
C ASP A 76 -14.12 -25.38 -26.01
N PHE A 77 -14.62 -26.45 -25.40
CA PHE A 77 -15.85 -26.39 -24.60
C PHE A 77 -15.64 -25.62 -23.32
N ARG A 78 -16.60 -24.73 -23.05
CA ARG A 78 -16.73 -24.06 -21.75
C ARG A 78 -18.24 -23.86 -21.44
N PRO A 79 -18.62 -23.75 -20.15
CA PRO A 79 -20.01 -23.46 -19.80
C PRO A 79 -20.49 -22.15 -20.45
N LEU A 80 -21.64 -22.20 -21.08
CA LEU A 80 -22.32 -21.06 -21.73
C LEU A 80 -23.80 -21.07 -21.32
N ALA A 81 -24.30 -19.92 -20.86
CA ALA A 81 -25.71 -19.73 -20.55
C ALA A 81 -26.45 -19.10 -21.74
N LEU A 82 -27.50 -19.79 -22.21
CA LEU A 82 -28.35 -19.29 -23.29
C LEU A 82 -29.57 -18.61 -22.71
N PHE A 83 -29.82 -17.39 -23.18
CA PHE A 83 -31.02 -16.63 -22.90
C PHE A 83 -31.88 -16.60 -24.16
N PRO A 84 -33.05 -17.26 -24.16
CA PRO A 84 -34.02 -17.12 -25.22
C PRO A 84 -34.44 -15.66 -25.38
N GLY A 85 -34.56 -15.20 -26.58
CA GLY A 85 -34.95 -13.83 -26.84
C GLY A 85 -35.38 -13.65 -28.29
N VAL A 86 -35.63 -12.43 -28.67
CA VAL A 86 -36.00 -12.03 -30.03
C VAL A 86 -35.77 -10.54 -30.22
N GLU A 87 -35.32 -10.15 -31.39
CA GLU A 87 -35.31 -8.77 -31.81
C GLU A 87 -36.59 -8.44 -32.59
N LEU A 88 -37.44 -7.59 -32.00
CA LEU A 88 -38.74 -7.17 -32.50
C LEU A 88 -38.61 -5.86 -33.27
N THR A 89 -39.09 -5.80 -34.49
CA THR A 89 -39.10 -4.57 -35.28
C THR A 89 -40.47 -3.87 -35.16
N ALA A 90 -40.50 -2.77 -34.40
CA ALA A 90 -41.67 -1.94 -34.20
C ALA A 90 -41.99 -1.06 -35.43
N THR A 91 -43.24 -0.50 -35.51
CA THR A 91 -43.54 0.56 -36.47
C THR A 91 -42.55 1.71 -36.33
N GLY A 92 -42.15 2.34 -37.42
CA GLY A 92 -41.03 3.29 -37.44
C GLY A 92 -39.68 2.63 -37.60
N ASN A 93 -39.65 1.34 -37.84
CA ASN A 93 -38.43 0.54 -38.04
C ASN A 93 -37.48 0.59 -36.85
N VAL A 94 -38.02 0.51 -35.63
CA VAL A 94 -37.25 0.54 -34.35
C VAL A 94 -37.08 -0.89 -33.85
N HIS A 95 -35.88 -1.25 -33.52
CA HIS A 95 -35.55 -2.55 -32.95
C HIS A 95 -35.63 -2.56 -31.41
N ILE A 96 -36.22 -3.61 -30.85
CA ILE A 96 -36.42 -3.82 -29.43
C ILE A 96 -36.11 -5.28 -29.10
N LEU A 97 -35.18 -5.51 -28.20
CA LEU A 97 -34.86 -6.85 -27.71
C LEU A 97 -35.83 -7.26 -26.60
N ALA A 98 -36.37 -8.43 -26.71
CA ALA A 98 -37.03 -9.12 -25.61
C ALA A 98 -36.13 -10.31 -25.18
N VAL A 99 -35.67 -10.30 -23.93
CA VAL A 99 -34.94 -11.41 -23.34
C VAL A 99 -35.87 -12.16 -22.40
N LEU A 100 -36.04 -13.44 -22.61
CA LEU A 100 -36.98 -14.29 -21.87
C LEU A 100 -36.25 -15.12 -20.83
N HIS A 101 -36.99 -15.69 -19.89
CA HIS A 101 -36.50 -16.62 -18.92
C HIS A 101 -35.69 -17.75 -19.58
N THR A 102 -34.58 -18.16 -19.00
CA THR A 102 -33.69 -19.20 -19.56
C THR A 102 -34.38 -20.53 -19.83
N LYS A 103 -35.52 -20.81 -19.19
CA LYS A 103 -36.36 -21.99 -19.46
C LYS A 103 -37.31 -21.83 -20.65
N SER A 104 -37.52 -20.60 -21.12
CA SER A 104 -38.44 -20.34 -22.23
C SER A 104 -38.00 -21.06 -23.50
N THR A 105 -38.96 -21.44 -24.34
CA THR A 105 -38.79 -22.18 -25.57
C THR A 105 -39.09 -21.30 -26.77
N SER A 106 -38.93 -21.82 -27.99
CA SER A 106 -39.36 -21.17 -29.20
C SER A 106 -40.85 -20.78 -29.15
N ALA A 107 -41.71 -21.58 -28.51
CA ALA A 107 -43.14 -21.29 -28.40
C ALA A 107 -43.45 -20.03 -27.58
N GLU A 108 -42.69 -19.72 -26.51
CA GLU A 108 -42.86 -18.46 -25.77
C GLU A 108 -42.45 -17.25 -26.62
N VAL A 109 -41.38 -17.36 -27.41
CA VAL A 109 -40.95 -16.31 -28.35
C VAL A 109 -42.05 -16.06 -29.40
N GLU A 110 -42.57 -17.10 -30.04
CA GLU A 110 -43.64 -16.99 -31.04
C GLU A 110 -44.96 -16.40 -30.46
N ARG A 111 -45.29 -16.73 -29.23
CA ARG A 111 -46.43 -16.14 -28.51
C ARG A 111 -46.25 -14.63 -28.30
N LEU A 112 -45.02 -14.20 -27.87
CA LEU A 112 -44.72 -12.79 -27.71
C LEU A 112 -44.79 -12.04 -29.06
N LEU A 113 -44.24 -12.64 -30.11
CA LEU A 113 -44.31 -12.11 -31.48
C LEU A 113 -45.76 -11.89 -31.92
N ALA A 114 -46.60 -12.88 -31.74
CA ALA A 114 -48.04 -12.77 -32.07
C ALA A 114 -48.72 -11.61 -31.32
N GLN A 115 -48.44 -11.46 -30.02
CA GLN A 115 -48.97 -10.36 -29.21
C GLN A 115 -48.47 -8.98 -29.72
N CYS A 116 -47.20 -8.88 -30.10
CA CYS A 116 -46.64 -7.65 -30.66
C CYS A 116 -47.13 -7.36 -32.09
N ASN A 117 -47.67 -8.35 -32.78
CA ASN A 117 -48.31 -8.20 -34.09
C ASN A 117 -49.84 -8.14 -33.99
N ASN A 118 -50.42 -7.67 -32.88
CA ASN A 118 -51.86 -7.60 -32.62
C ASN A 118 -52.61 -8.96 -32.83
N ASN A 119 -51.94 -10.06 -32.56
CA ASN A 119 -52.37 -11.43 -32.81
C ASN A 119 -52.68 -11.72 -34.29
N CYS A 120 -52.17 -10.93 -35.21
CA CYS A 120 -52.25 -11.19 -36.64
C CYS A 120 -51.19 -12.20 -37.06
N PRO A 121 -51.45 -13.06 -38.04
CA PRO A 121 -50.41 -13.95 -38.58
C PRO A 121 -49.24 -13.16 -39.15
N ILE A 122 -48.02 -13.62 -38.85
CA ILE A 122 -46.79 -13.09 -39.41
C ILE A 122 -46.59 -13.66 -40.81
N SER A 123 -46.39 -12.79 -41.79
CA SER A 123 -46.12 -13.23 -43.17
C SER A 123 -44.75 -13.91 -43.21
N ARG A 124 -44.68 -15.10 -43.73
CA ARG A 124 -43.43 -15.81 -44.01
C ARG A 124 -42.87 -15.54 -45.41
N GLU A 125 -43.57 -14.73 -46.22
CA GLU A 125 -43.11 -14.33 -47.54
C GLU A 125 -42.15 -13.14 -47.50
N THR A 126 -42.17 -12.37 -46.40
CA THR A 126 -41.25 -11.25 -46.16
C THR A 126 -40.07 -11.76 -45.32
N PRO A 127 -38.80 -11.49 -45.74
CA PRO A 127 -37.66 -11.79 -44.93
C PRO A 127 -37.82 -11.22 -43.52
N ASN A 128 -37.50 -11.99 -42.47
CA ASN A 128 -37.82 -11.61 -41.10
C ASN A 128 -37.08 -10.35 -40.61
N HIS A 129 -35.93 -10.04 -41.17
CA HIS A 129 -35.16 -8.79 -40.89
C HIS A 129 -35.81 -7.54 -41.56
N GLN A 130 -36.75 -7.72 -42.50
CA GLN A 130 -37.50 -6.65 -43.15
C GLN A 130 -38.95 -6.55 -42.61
N LEU A 131 -39.36 -7.53 -41.82
CA LEU A 131 -40.71 -7.59 -41.26
C LEU A 131 -40.85 -6.50 -40.17
N VAL A 132 -41.91 -5.68 -40.29
CA VAL A 132 -42.29 -4.69 -39.27
C VAL A 132 -43.58 -5.12 -38.62
N LEU A 133 -43.58 -5.20 -37.28
CA LEU A 133 -44.75 -5.58 -36.50
C LEU A 133 -45.80 -4.44 -36.48
N GLN A 134 -47.04 -4.75 -36.16
CA GLN A 134 -48.14 -3.78 -36.18
C GLN A 134 -48.08 -2.79 -35.00
N LEU A 135 -47.45 -3.14 -33.88
CA LEU A 135 -47.34 -2.25 -32.73
C LEU A 135 -46.16 -1.30 -32.87
N GLY A 136 -46.36 -0.08 -32.38
CA GLY A 136 -45.25 0.87 -32.15
C GLY A 136 -44.42 0.52 -30.94
N SER A 137 -43.28 1.20 -30.82
CA SER A 137 -42.30 0.93 -29.77
C SER A 137 -42.89 0.89 -28.36
N ALA A 138 -43.71 1.88 -27.98
CA ALA A 138 -44.40 1.92 -26.69
C ALA A 138 -45.31 0.70 -26.44
N GLY A 139 -46.02 0.24 -27.49
CA GLY A 139 -46.87 -0.94 -27.41
C GLY A 139 -46.10 -2.25 -27.22
N ILE A 140 -45.00 -2.41 -27.96
CA ILE A 140 -44.13 -3.57 -27.84
C ILE A 140 -43.47 -3.60 -26.44
N ILE A 141 -42.88 -2.47 -25.96
CA ILE A 141 -42.31 -2.36 -24.64
C ILE A 141 -43.33 -2.74 -23.56
N SER A 142 -44.55 -2.21 -23.67
CA SER A 142 -45.65 -2.51 -22.74
C SER A 142 -46.02 -3.98 -22.73
N ASN A 143 -46.04 -4.66 -23.88
CA ASN A 143 -46.34 -6.09 -24.00
C ASN A 143 -45.21 -6.93 -23.31
N ILE A 144 -43.94 -6.63 -23.58
CA ILE A 144 -42.82 -7.29 -22.93
C ILE A 144 -42.89 -7.09 -21.42
N ARG A 145 -43.15 -5.86 -20.95
CA ARG A 145 -43.23 -5.49 -19.53
C ARG A 145 -44.35 -6.19 -18.75
N ARG A 146 -45.45 -6.58 -19.43
CA ARG A 146 -46.56 -7.36 -18.83
C ARG A 146 -46.12 -8.80 -18.50
N ASN A 147 -45.10 -9.29 -19.17
CA ASN A 147 -44.58 -10.61 -18.88
C ASN A 147 -43.49 -10.50 -17.78
N PRO A 148 -43.71 -11.02 -16.55
CA PRO A 148 -42.74 -10.97 -15.48
C PRO A 148 -41.47 -11.78 -15.77
N GLU A 149 -41.52 -12.69 -16.73
CA GLU A 149 -40.40 -13.53 -17.18
C GLU A 149 -39.73 -12.98 -18.47
N ALA A 150 -39.86 -11.66 -18.72
CA ALA A 150 -39.25 -11.00 -19.86
C ALA A 150 -38.59 -9.68 -19.47
N ILE A 151 -37.44 -9.40 -20.08
CA ILE A 151 -36.70 -8.16 -19.97
C ILE A 151 -36.73 -7.45 -21.31
N CYS A 152 -37.09 -6.17 -21.32
CA CYS A 152 -37.13 -5.31 -22.49
C CYS A 152 -35.88 -4.44 -22.58
N ILE A 153 -35.16 -4.54 -23.68
CA ILE A 153 -33.95 -3.74 -23.95
C ILE A 153 -34.18 -2.99 -25.28
N LEU A 154 -33.98 -1.68 -25.29
CA LEU A 154 -34.00 -0.94 -26.56
C LEU A 154 -32.69 -1.20 -27.31
N ALA A 155 -32.77 -1.83 -28.48
CA ALA A 155 -31.63 -2.26 -29.28
C ALA A 155 -30.86 -1.07 -29.84
N HIS A 156 -29.53 -1.14 -29.81
CA HIS A 156 -28.59 -0.20 -30.46
C HIS A 156 -29.14 1.22 -30.63
N ILE A 157 -29.59 1.84 -29.53
CA ILE A 157 -30.40 3.09 -29.52
C ILE A 157 -29.77 4.24 -30.30
N ASP A 158 -28.47 4.27 -30.43
CA ASP A 158 -27.61 5.29 -31.02
C ASP A 158 -27.15 4.96 -32.46
N ALA A 159 -27.65 3.85 -33.03
CA ALA A 159 -27.32 3.39 -34.38
C ALA A 159 -28.56 3.25 -35.26
N ALA A 160 -28.40 2.79 -36.51
CA ALA A 160 -29.51 2.56 -37.44
C ALA A 160 -30.56 1.63 -36.82
N LYS A 161 -31.84 1.92 -37.06
CA LYS A 161 -32.99 1.26 -36.45
C LYS A 161 -33.06 1.38 -34.90
N GLY A 162 -32.21 2.17 -34.29
CA GLY A 162 -32.26 2.51 -32.85
C GLY A 162 -33.37 3.54 -32.57
N VAL A 163 -33.90 3.53 -31.36
CA VAL A 163 -35.01 4.42 -30.95
C VAL A 163 -34.67 5.90 -31.06
N LEU A 164 -33.38 6.29 -30.76
CA LEU A 164 -32.93 7.68 -30.79
C LEU A 164 -32.66 8.19 -32.22
N THR A 165 -32.41 7.30 -33.16
CA THR A 165 -32.10 7.65 -34.56
C THR A 165 -33.31 7.51 -35.48
N SER A 166 -34.23 6.60 -35.20
CA SER A 166 -35.36 6.28 -36.07
C SER A 166 -36.61 7.04 -35.68
N LEU A 167 -36.89 7.33 -34.41
CA LEU A 167 -38.05 8.09 -34.00
C LEU A 167 -37.79 9.60 -34.07
N THR A 168 -38.25 10.23 -35.12
CA THR A 168 -38.18 11.69 -35.31
C THR A 168 -39.29 12.45 -34.57
N ASN A 169 -40.38 11.77 -34.25
CA ASN A 169 -41.49 12.34 -33.48
C ASN A 169 -41.14 12.27 -31.97
N GLN A 170 -41.00 13.43 -31.35
CA GLN A 170 -40.68 13.56 -29.92
C GLN A 170 -41.75 12.91 -29.02
N GLY A 171 -43.04 12.91 -29.43
CA GLY A 171 -44.10 12.25 -28.68
C GLY A 171 -43.95 10.74 -28.64
N GLU A 172 -43.63 10.14 -29.80
CA GLU A 172 -43.38 8.70 -29.88
C GLU A 172 -42.15 8.28 -29.12
N LEU A 173 -41.06 9.06 -29.25
CA LEU A 173 -39.84 8.86 -28.49
C LEU A 173 -40.09 8.90 -26.97
N THR A 174 -40.78 9.93 -26.51
CA THR A 174 -41.18 10.07 -25.11
C THR A 174 -42.05 8.90 -24.63
N ALA A 175 -43.04 8.50 -25.43
CA ALA A 175 -43.93 7.37 -25.10
C ALA A 175 -43.15 6.03 -24.98
N ALA A 176 -42.15 5.81 -25.83
CA ALA A 176 -41.30 4.62 -25.73
C ALA A 176 -40.58 4.56 -24.37
N PHE A 177 -39.94 5.64 -23.92
CA PHE A 177 -39.26 5.66 -22.62
C PHE A 177 -40.23 5.67 -21.43
N GLN A 178 -41.37 6.35 -21.53
CA GLN A 178 -42.45 6.30 -20.52
C GLN A 178 -43.03 4.88 -20.34
N SER A 179 -42.91 4.01 -21.34
CA SER A 179 -43.28 2.60 -21.22
C SER A 179 -42.27 1.78 -20.40
N LYS A 180 -41.23 2.43 -19.89
CA LYS A 180 -40.24 1.92 -18.91
C LYS A 180 -39.50 0.67 -19.42
N PRO A 181 -38.68 0.73 -20.46
CA PRO A 181 -37.80 -0.36 -20.82
C PRO A 181 -36.87 -0.69 -19.63
N HIS A 182 -36.33 -1.89 -19.55
CA HIS A 182 -35.47 -2.31 -18.46
C HIS A 182 -34.01 -1.83 -18.65
N ALA A 183 -33.55 -1.70 -19.90
CA ALA A 183 -32.20 -1.30 -20.24
C ALA A 183 -32.15 -0.74 -21.67
N VAL A 184 -31.01 -0.20 -22.03
CA VAL A 184 -30.69 0.25 -23.39
C VAL A 184 -29.39 -0.40 -23.86
N GLU A 185 -29.33 -0.79 -25.13
CA GLU A 185 -28.11 -1.20 -25.78
C GLU A 185 -27.48 -0.01 -26.51
N ILE A 186 -26.21 0.26 -26.25
CA ILE A 186 -25.46 1.38 -26.83
C ILE A 186 -24.27 0.85 -27.62
N ARG A 187 -24.08 1.34 -28.85
CA ARG A 187 -23.01 0.94 -29.76
C ARG A 187 -21.77 1.83 -29.64
N HIS A 188 -21.97 3.12 -29.44
CA HIS A 188 -20.92 4.11 -29.32
C HIS A 188 -20.56 4.38 -27.85
N ARG A 189 -19.70 5.36 -27.61
CA ARG A 189 -19.35 5.79 -26.24
C ARG A 189 -20.35 6.83 -25.74
N GLU A 190 -20.42 7.01 -24.43
CA GLU A 190 -21.28 8.03 -23.81
C GLU A 190 -21.05 9.43 -24.39
N GLU A 191 -19.82 9.75 -24.69
CA GLU A 191 -19.39 11.04 -25.26
C GLU A 191 -20.04 11.33 -26.62
N ASP A 192 -20.38 10.29 -27.38
CA ASP A 192 -20.94 10.38 -28.73
C ASP A 192 -22.43 10.76 -28.70
N ILE A 193 -23.12 10.56 -27.57
CA ILE A 193 -24.53 10.98 -27.41
C ILE A 193 -24.54 12.45 -26.97
N THR A 194 -24.42 13.35 -27.96
CA THR A 194 -24.32 14.81 -27.71
C THR A 194 -25.64 15.49 -27.40
N ASN A 195 -26.80 14.89 -27.78
CA ASN A 195 -28.12 15.46 -27.57
C ASN A 195 -28.53 15.38 -26.09
N GLY A 196 -28.62 16.52 -25.40
CA GLY A 196 -28.96 16.60 -23.97
C GLY A 196 -30.36 16.06 -23.63
N THR A 197 -31.32 16.01 -24.58
CA THR A 197 -32.63 15.37 -24.36
C THR A 197 -32.48 13.86 -24.37
N HIS A 198 -31.72 13.31 -25.31
CA HIS A 198 -31.42 11.88 -25.36
C HIS A 198 -30.68 11.41 -24.09
N ARG A 199 -29.68 12.14 -23.66
CA ARG A 199 -28.97 11.83 -22.40
C ARG A 199 -29.92 11.74 -21.20
N ARG A 200 -30.86 12.67 -21.06
CA ARG A 200 -31.85 12.63 -19.96
C ARG A 200 -32.78 11.42 -20.02
N LEU A 201 -33.15 10.99 -21.23
CA LEU A 201 -34.04 9.82 -21.40
C LEU A 201 -33.38 8.50 -20.98
N ILE A 202 -32.07 8.39 -21.09
CA ILE A 202 -31.30 7.17 -20.80
C ILE A 202 -30.52 7.22 -19.49
N ALA A 203 -30.51 8.35 -18.76
CA ALA A 203 -29.66 8.57 -17.58
C ALA A 203 -29.90 7.55 -16.46
N ASP A 204 -31.17 7.14 -16.27
CA ASP A 204 -31.54 6.23 -15.18
C ASP A 204 -31.66 4.76 -15.65
N LEU A 205 -31.28 4.46 -16.90
CA LEU A 205 -31.37 3.11 -17.44
C LEU A 205 -30.01 2.42 -17.47
N PRO A 206 -29.94 1.11 -17.18
CA PRO A 206 -28.75 0.31 -17.40
C PRO A 206 -28.31 0.35 -18.88
N TRP A 207 -27.01 0.54 -19.09
CA TRP A 207 -26.39 0.51 -20.40
C TRP A 207 -25.74 -0.83 -20.66
N LEU A 208 -26.10 -1.45 -21.79
CA LEU A 208 -25.65 -2.78 -22.15
C LEU A 208 -24.97 -2.77 -23.52
N ARG A 209 -24.23 -3.83 -23.81
CA ARG A 209 -23.62 -4.06 -25.13
C ARG A 209 -24.01 -5.40 -25.70
N GLY A 210 -24.14 -5.43 -27.01
CA GLY A 210 -24.31 -6.64 -27.79
C GLY A 210 -23.49 -6.56 -29.08
N SER A 211 -23.08 -7.71 -29.58
CA SER A 211 -22.32 -7.82 -30.83
C SER A 211 -23.14 -7.47 -32.06
N ASP A 212 -24.46 -7.73 -32.03
CA ASP A 212 -25.31 -7.69 -33.19
C ASP A 212 -24.70 -8.55 -34.32
N ALA A 213 -24.26 -9.76 -33.92
CA ALA A 213 -23.44 -10.63 -34.73
C ALA A 213 -24.29 -11.35 -35.78
N HIS A 214 -24.00 -11.14 -37.07
CA HIS A 214 -24.56 -11.82 -38.21
C HIS A 214 -23.59 -12.78 -38.92
N HIS A 215 -22.44 -13.07 -38.25
CA HIS A 215 -21.40 -13.98 -38.69
C HIS A 215 -20.66 -14.56 -37.48
N PRO A 216 -20.25 -15.85 -37.50
CA PRO A 216 -19.55 -16.45 -36.35
C PRO A 216 -18.31 -15.70 -35.91
N GLU A 217 -17.56 -15.08 -36.83
CA GLU A 217 -16.37 -14.27 -36.51
C GLU A 217 -16.69 -12.98 -35.73
N GLN A 218 -17.94 -12.56 -35.72
CA GLN A 218 -18.42 -11.38 -34.96
C GLN A 218 -18.91 -11.75 -33.55
N ALA A 219 -18.99 -13.05 -33.23
CA ALA A 219 -19.39 -13.52 -31.92
C ALA A 219 -18.54 -12.90 -30.79
N GLY A 220 -19.18 -12.32 -29.79
CA GLY A 220 -18.50 -11.71 -28.66
C GLY A 220 -17.68 -10.45 -28.97
N ALA A 221 -17.86 -9.83 -30.15
CA ALA A 221 -17.14 -8.63 -30.56
C ALA A 221 -17.43 -7.41 -29.67
N ARG A 222 -18.63 -7.37 -29.08
CA ARG A 222 -19.07 -6.36 -28.13
C ARG A 222 -19.81 -7.02 -26.98
N THR A 223 -19.28 -6.87 -25.81
CA THR A 223 -19.81 -7.48 -24.59
C THR A 223 -19.76 -6.47 -23.45
N CYS A 224 -20.53 -6.72 -22.43
CA CYS A 224 -20.40 -6.06 -21.12
C CYS A 224 -20.32 -7.12 -20.04
N TRP A 225 -19.96 -6.71 -18.81
CA TRP A 225 -19.90 -7.62 -17.70
C TRP A 225 -21.04 -7.38 -16.74
N LEU A 226 -21.69 -8.48 -16.31
CA LEU A 226 -22.76 -8.45 -15.32
C LEU A 226 -22.37 -9.28 -14.10
N LYS A 227 -22.57 -8.70 -12.93
CA LYS A 227 -22.36 -9.36 -11.65
C LYS A 227 -23.65 -10.06 -11.23
N MET A 228 -23.64 -11.38 -11.25
CA MET A 228 -24.81 -12.20 -10.97
C MET A 228 -24.44 -13.34 -10.00
N SER A 229 -25.43 -13.82 -9.22
CA SER A 229 -25.28 -15.02 -8.38
C SER A 229 -25.26 -16.30 -9.20
N ALA A 230 -26.03 -16.32 -10.28
CA ALA A 230 -26.07 -17.39 -11.27
C ALA A 230 -26.33 -16.77 -12.66
N PRO A 231 -25.86 -17.41 -13.75
CA PRO A 231 -26.13 -16.96 -15.12
C PRO A 231 -27.51 -17.41 -15.58
N ASP A 232 -28.53 -16.89 -14.91
CA ASP A 232 -29.93 -17.17 -15.14
C ASP A 232 -30.78 -15.88 -15.19
N PHE A 233 -32.05 -16.03 -15.41
CA PHE A 233 -32.97 -14.89 -15.57
C PHE A 233 -33.09 -14.05 -14.29
N ASP A 234 -33.10 -14.67 -13.12
CA ASP A 234 -33.19 -13.96 -11.84
C ASP A 234 -31.89 -13.20 -11.56
N GLY A 235 -30.73 -13.80 -11.85
CA GLY A 235 -29.43 -13.14 -11.79
C GLY A 235 -29.37 -11.92 -12.69
N LEU A 236 -29.81 -12.03 -13.95
CA LEU A 236 -29.88 -10.93 -14.89
C LEU A 236 -30.84 -9.82 -14.40
N ARG A 237 -32.03 -10.19 -13.94
CA ARG A 237 -33.01 -9.24 -13.42
C ARG A 237 -32.46 -8.45 -12.20
N HIS A 238 -31.80 -9.14 -11.28
CA HIS A 238 -31.21 -8.50 -10.11
C HIS A 238 -30.05 -7.56 -10.49
N ALA A 239 -29.22 -7.95 -11.44
CA ALA A 239 -28.11 -7.11 -11.91
C ALA A 239 -28.61 -5.80 -12.54
N LEU A 240 -29.72 -5.84 -13.29
CA LEU A 240 -30.33 -4.66 -13.90
C LEU A 240 -31.07 -3.76 -12.90
N LEU A 241 -31.39 -4.22 -11.69
CA LEU A 241 -31.94 -3.40 -10.60
C LEU A 241 -30.89 -2.56 -9.89
N ASP A 242 -29.61 -2.96 -9.96
CA ASP A 242 -28.48 -2.26 -9.34
C ASP A 242 -27.34 -2.13 -10.35
N PRO A 243 -27.57 -1.33 -11.44
CA PRO A 243 -26.61 -1.27 -12.54
C PRO A 243 -25.27 -0.66 -12.14
N GLU A 244 -25.24 0.28 -11.19
CA GLU A 244 -24.02 0.93 -10.71
C GLU A 244 -23.00 -0.07 -10.12
N ASN A 245 -23.50 -1.13 -9.47
CA ASN A 245 -22.67 -2.13 -8.80
C ASN A 245 -22.59 -3.47 -9.57
N CYS A 246 -23.47 -3.67 -10.55
CA CYS A 246 -23.63 -4.97 -11.20
C CYS A 246 -23.44 -4.96 -12.71
N VAL A 247 -23.24 -3.81 -13.35
CA VAL A 247 -23.01 -3.69 -14.80
C VAL A 247 -21.73 -2.91 -15.05
N LEU A 248 -20.80 -3.50 -15.80
CA LEU A 248 -19.62 -2.81 -16.33
C LEU A 248 -19.75 -2.76 -17.85
N PHE A 249 -19.91 -1.55 -18.36
CA PHE A 249 -20.17 -1.31 -19.77
C PHE A 249 -18.92 -1.44 -20.65
N ASP A 250 -17.82 -0.79 -20.29
CA ASP A 250 -16.55 -0.78 -21.01
C ASP A 250 -15.36 -1.28 -20.16
N ASP A 251 -15.52 -1.35 -18.84
CA ASP A 251 -14.45 -1.72 -17.93
C ASP A 251 -14.35 -3.24 -17.75
N ASN A 252 -13.18 -3.71 -17.40
CA ASN A 252 -12.99 -5.08 -16.97
C ASN A 252 -13.42 -5.24 -15.51
N PRO A 253 -13.96 -6.42 -15.13
CA PRO A 253 -14.30 -6.67 -13.74
C PRO A 253 -13.07 -6.60 -12.84
N PRO A 254 -13.24 -6.14 -11.58
CA PRO A 254 -12.16 -6.14 -10.62
C PRO A 254 -11.68 -7.59 -10.39
N GLU A 255 -10.37 -7.74 -10.30
CA GLU A 255 -9.77 -9.02 -9.91
C GLU A 255 -10.20 -9.39 -8.49
N ALA A 256 -10.35 -10.69 -8.23
CA ALA A 256 -10.62 -11.15 -6.88
C ALA A 256 -9.42 -10.78 -5.98
N PRO A 257 -9.67 -10.29 -4.73
CA PRO A 257 -8.59 -10.00 -3.81
C PRO A 257 -7.67 -11.21 -3.62
N ALA A 258 -6.36 -10.98 -3.69
CA ALA A 258 -5.35 -12.02 -3.49
C ALA A 258 -5.45 -12.68 -2.10
N SER A 259 -6.11 -12.01 -1.16
CA SER A 259 -6.36 -12.53 0.20
C SER A 259 -7.82 -12.32 0.59
N HIS A 260 -8.50 -13.39 0.99
CA HIS A 260 -9.89 -13.33 1.47
C HIS A 260 -10.26 -14.53 2.33
N LEU A 261 -11.26 -14.36 3.17
CA LEU A 261 -11.87 -15.47 3.91
C LEU A 261 -12.73 -16.31 2.97
N ARG A 262 -12.44 -17.61 2.86
CA ARG A 262 -13.14 -18.52 1.95
C ARG A 262 -14.30 -19.23 2.61
N SER A 263 -14.10 -19.72 3.85
CA SER A 263 -15.16 -20.38 4.60
C SER A 263 -14.95 -20.31 6.09
N LEU A 264 -16.04 -20.47 6.84
CA LEU A 264 -16.07 -20.65 8.28
C LEU A 264 -16.93 -21.88 8.59
N THR A 265 -16.38 -22.84 9.33
CA THR A 265 -17.12 -23.95 9.90
C THR A 265 -16.99 -23.87 11.41
N PHE A 266 -18.13 -23.88 12.12
CA PHE A 266 -18.08 -23.70 13.56
C PHE A 266 -19.20 -24.44 14.27
N ARG A 267 -18.90 -24.88 15.49
CA ARG A 267 -19.83 -25.44 16.46
C ARG A 267 -19.58 -24.78 17.80
N THR A 268 -20.55 -24.04 18.29
CA THR A 268 -20.48 -23.35 19.59
C THR A 268 -21.68 -23.72 20.44
N ARG A 269 -21.64 -23.39 21.73
CA ARG A 269 -22.82 -23.55 22.59
C ARG A 269 -24.04 -22.77 22.10
N LEU A 270 -23.77 -21.62 21.47
CA LEU A 270 -24.80 -20.71 20.95
C LEU A 270 -25.31 -21.10 19.55
N CYS A 271 -24.58 -21.97 18.84
CA CYS A 271 -24.94 -22.47 17.52
C CYS A 271 -24.60 -23.96 17.43
N LYS A 272 -25.62 -24.80 17.68
CA LYS A 272 -25.50 -26.25 17.59
C LYS A 272 -26.32 -26.76 16.43
N PRO A 273 -25.72 -27.00 15.27
CA PRO A 273 -26.41 -27.66 14.16
C PRO A 273 -26.80 -29.09 14.54
N VAL A 274 -27.78 -29.61 13.85
CA VAL A 274 -28.33 -30.96 14.11
C VAL A 274 -27.28 -32.06 13.88
N ASP A 275 -26.40 -31.84 12.91
CA ASP A 275 -25.27 -32.73 12.65
C ASP A 275 -24.04 -32.36 13.50
N GLN A 276 -23.13 -33.32 13.69
CA GLN A 276 -21.89 -33.06 14.44
C GLN A 276 -20.82 -32.30 13.67
N ASN A 277 -21.04 -32.03 12.38
CA ASN A 277 -20.05 -31.43 11.48
C ASN A 277 -19.94 -29.90 11.63
N GLY A 278 -20.83 -29.30 12.42
CA GLY A 278 -20.85 -27.84 12.60
C GLY A 278 -21.66 -27.10 11.51
N ALA A 279 -21.96 -25.85 11.78
CA ALA A 279 -22.51 -24.94 10.76
C ALA A 279 -21.38 -24.46 9.84
N SER A 280 -21.59 -24.57 8.53
CA SER A 280 -20.63 -24.12 7.54
C SER A 280 -21.18 -22.96 6.72
N VAL A 281 -20.36 -21.94 6.55
CA VAL A 281 -20.65 -20.75 5.72
C VAL A 281 -19.48 -20.56 4.75
N GLU A 282 -19.78 -20.46 3.48
CA GLU A 282 -18.81 -20.10 2.46
C GLU A 282 -18.98 -18.62 2.09
N PHE A 283 -17.86 -17.94 1.81
CA PHE A 283 -17.82 -16.52 1.49
C PHE A 283 -17.41 -16.28 0.04
N SER A 284 -18.04 -15.29 -0.57
CA SER A 284 -17.51 -14.69 -1.80
C SER A 284 -16.22 -13.96 -1.50
N PRO A 285 -15.25 -13.92 -2.42
CA PRO A 285 -14.05 -13.09 -2.25
C PRO A 285 -14.36 -11.58 -2.23
N PHE A 286 -15.56 -11.20 -2.67
CA PHE A 286 -16.04 -9.82 -2.65
C PHE A 286 -16.90 -9.53 -1.42
N TYR A 287 -17.86 -8.63 -1.53
CA TYR A 287 -18.75 -8.25 -0.43
C TYR A 287 -19.69 -9.40 -0.03
N ASN A 288 -19.81 -9.63 1.28
CA ASN A 288 -20.75 -10.59 1.89
C ASN A 288 -21.61 -9.88 2.93
N ALA A 289 -22.91 -10.07 2.90
CA ALA A 289 -23.85 -9.53 3.87
C ALA A 289 -24.41 -10.63 4.77
N VAL A 290 -24.33 -10.44 6.10
CA VAL A 290 -24.94 -11.32 7.09
C VAL A 290 -26.18 -10.65 7.66
N ILE A 291 -27.35 -11.13 7.29
CA ILE A 291 -28.64 -10.59 7.71
C ILE A 291 -29.34 -11.54 8.71
N GLY A 292 -30.16 -10.98 9.59
CA GLY A 292 -30.92 -11.73 10.55
C GLY A 292 -31.46 -10.88 11.68
N SER A 293 -32.45 -11.38 12.43
CA SER A 293 -33.05 -10.73 13.59
C SER A 293 -32.07 -10.62 14.77
N ARG A 294 -32.45 -9.89 15.81
CA ARG A 294 -31.68 -9.83 17.07
C ARG A 294 -31.60 -11.23 17.70
N GLY A 295 -30.40 -11.68 18.07
CA GLY A 295 -30.16 -13.00 18.66
C GLY A 295 -29.94 -14.12 17.64
N SER A 296 -29.96 -13.84 16.32
CA SER A 296 -29.77 -14.86 15.26
C SER A 296 -28.34 -15.38 15.07
N GLY A 297 -27.39 -14.98 15.92
CA GLY A 297 -26.01 -15.49 15.86
C GLY A 297 -25.05 -14.66 15.00
N LYS A 298 -25.44 -13.50 14.44
CA LYS A 298 -24.54 -12.65 13.62
C LYS A 298 -23.23 -12.31 14.35
N SER A 299 -23.32 -11.89 15.62
CA SER A 299 -22.13 -11.59 16.41
C SER A 299 -21.32 -12.85 16.75
N THR A 300 -21.99 -14.00 16.94
CA THR A 300 -21.33 -15.29 17.16
C THR A 300 -20.47 -15.66 15.97
N LEU A 301 -20.95 -15.46 14.74
CA LEU A 301 -20.19 -15.70 13.51
C LEU A 301 -18.93 -14.84 13.46
N ILE A 302 -19.04 -13.54 13.69
CA ILE A 302 -17.91 -12.61 13.66
C ILE A 302 -16.88 -12.92 14.77
N GLU A 303 -17.34 -13.19 15.99
CA GLU A 303 -16.44 -13.53 17.10
C GLU A 303 -15.79 -14.92 16.91
N SER A 304 -16.46 -15.85 16.21
CA SER A 304 -15.84 -17.11 15.80
C SER A 304 -14.67 -16.89 14.83
N ILE A 305 -14.86 -16.04 13.81
CA ILE A 305 -13.77 -15.66 12.90
C ILE A 305 -12.63 -15.03 13.70
N ARG A 306 -12.94 -14.11 14.62
CA ARG A 306 -11.94 -13.43 15.46
C ARG A 306 -11.09 -14.42 16.26
N LEU A 307 -11.72 -15.40 16.91
CA LEU A 307 -11.02 -16.42 17.68
C LEU A 307 -10.09 -17.28 16.81
N ALA A 308 -10.61 -17.83 15.71
CA ALA A 308 -9.83 -18.69 14.82
C ALA A 308 -8.64 -17.95 14.20
N MET A 309 -8.86 -16.69 13.77
CA MET A 309 -7.85 -15.83 13.13
C MET A 309 -6.92 -15.14 14.15
N ARG A 310 -7.12 -15.29 15.46
CA ARG A 310 -6.36 -14.67 16.57
C ARG A 310 -6.29 -13.14 16.46
N LYS A 311 -7.37 -12.49 16.03
CA LYS A 311 -7.43 -11.04 15.78
C LYS A 311 -7.99 -10.29 17.00
N ASN A 312 -7.15 -10.13 18.02
CA ASN A 312 -7.51 -9.46 19.28
C ASN A 312 -7.00 -8.02 19.36
N GLU A 313 -6.31 -7.54 18.33
CA GLU A 313 -5.73 -6.21 18.27
C GLU A 313 -6.82 -5.13 18.28
N GLY A 314 -6.59 -4.04 19.00
CA GLY A 314 -7.50 -2.91 19.07
C GLY A 314 -8.78 -3.13 19.87
N LEU A 315 -8.93 -4.25 20.59
CA LEU A 315 -10.07 -4.48 21.48
C LEU A 315 -9.92 -3.73 22.79
N THR A 316 -11.01 -3.12 23.27
CA THR A 316 -11.09 -2.55 24.62
C THR A 316 -11.12 -3.64 25.69
N ALA A 317 -10.81 -3.29 26.95
CA ALA A 317 -10.88 -4.24 28.07
C ALA A 317 -12.28 -4.90 28.20
N SER A 318 -13.35 -4.15 27.93
CA SER A 318 -14.72 -4.66 27.92
C SER A 318 -14.95 -5.71 26.81
N GLN A 319 -14.38 -5.47 25.64
CA GLN A 319 -14.49 -6.38 24.49
C GLN A 319 -13.65 -7.64 24.70
N ILE A 320 -12.44 -7.51 25.25
CA ILE A 320 -11.60 -8.66 25.65
C ILE A 320 -12.33 -9.54 26.66
N ASN A 321 -12.97 -8.95 27.68
CA ASN A 321 -13.73 -9.70 28.66
C ASN A 321 -14.90 -10.46 28.00
N LYS A 322 -15.60 -9.85 27.04
CA LYS A 322 -16.69 -10.54 26.30
C LYS A 322 -16.16 -11.68 25.45
N LEU A 323 -15.04 -11.48 24.76
CA LEU A 323 -14.38 -12.51 23.96
C LEU A 323 -13.93 -13.68 24.83
N ASN A 324 -13.37 -13.40 26.01
CA ASN A 324 -12.99 -14.41 27.00
C ASN A 324 -14.20 -15.20 27.51
N LEU A 325 -15.32 -14.54 27.82
CA LEU A 325 -16.57 -15.21 28.16
C LEU A 325 -17.10 -16.07 27.01
N PHE A 326 -17.03 -15.56 25.78
CA PHE A 326 -17.45 -16.32 24.60
C PHE A 326 -16.58 -17.57 24.38
N SER A 327 -15.27 -17.49 24.57
CA SER A 327 -14.34 -18.63 24.43
C SER A 327 -14.37 -19.63 25.61
N GLN A 328 -15.02 -19.25 26.72
CA GLN A 328 -15.03 -20.08 27.93
C GLN A 328 -16.02 -21.23 27.82
N THR A 329 -15.55 -22.43 28.18
CA THR A 329 -16.38 -23.63 28.29
C THR A 329 -17.47 -23.44 29.35
N GLY A 330 -18.70 -23.82 29.01
CA GLY A 330 -19.88 -23.62 29.84
C GLY A 330 -20.55 -22.25 29.67
N MET A 331 -19.93 -21.29 29.03
CA MET A 331 -20.48 -19.99 28.66
C MET A 331 -20.83 -19.90 27.17
N GLY A 332 -19.91 -19.52 26.30
CA GLY A 332 -20.12 -19.48 24.83
C GLY A 332 -19.76 -20.77 24.13
N MET A 333 -18.96 -21.63 24.74
CA MET A 333 -18.44 -22.87 24.17
C MET A 333 -18.83 -24.08 25.04
N ASP A 334 -18.86 -25.26 24.43
CA ASP A 334 -18.91 -26.58 25.08
C ASP A 334 -17.59 -27.32 24.85
N THR A 335 -17.37 -28.44 25.46
CA THR A 335 -16.15 -29.24 25.32
C THR A 335 -15.92 -29.76 23.89
N ASP A 336 -17.00 -29.94 23.12
CA ASP A 336 -17.00 -30.37 21.72
C ASP A 336 -17.06 -29.24 20.72
N SER A 337 -16.96 -27.97 21.17
CA SER A 337 -16.94 -26.82 20.30
C SER A 337 -15.67 -26.77 19.47
N PHE A 338 -15.80 -26.28 18.26
CA PHE A 338 -14.67 -26.00 17.37
C PHE A 338 -15.01 -24.87 16.41
N ILE A 339 -13.98 -24.22 15.91
CA ILE A 339 -14.07 -23.18 14.88
C ILE A 339 -12.94 -23.41 13.88
N GLU A 340 -13.26 -23.44 12.60
CA GLU A 340 -12.31 -23.59 11.49
C GLU A 340 -12.57 -22.51 10.44
N CYS A 341 -11.57 -21.69 10.15
CA CYS A 341 -11.58 -20.71 9.08
C CYS A 341 -10.65 -21.17 7.96
N VAL A 342 -11.14 -21.15 6.72
CA VAL A 342 -10.27 -21.28 5.55
C VAL A 342 -10.03 -19.90 4.98
N PHE A 343 -8.76 -19.48 4.95
CA PHE A 343 -8.31 -18.22 4.44
C PHE A 343 -7.49 -18.44 3.17
N HIS A 344 -7.90 -17.82 2.08
CA HIS A 344 -7.17 -17.84 0.82
C HIS A 344 -6.15 -16.69 0.77
N LYS A 345 -4.92 -16.99 0.36
CA LYS A 345 -3.88 -15.98 0.16
C LYS A 345 -2.95 -16.39 -0.97
N GLU A 346 -2.85 -15.52 -2.01
CA GLU A 346 -1.89 -15.68 -3.11
C GLU A 346 -1.90 -17.09 -3.73
N GLY A 347 -3.10 -17.61 -4.02
CA GLY A 347 -3.27 -18.92 -4.65
C GLY A 347 -3.22 -20.10 -3.69
N THR A 348 -2.99 -19.89 -2.38
CA THR A 348 -2.86 -20.94 -1.38
C THR A 348 -3.95 -20.83 -0.31
N ASP A 349 -4.54 -21.94 0.09
CA ASP A 349 -5.52 -22.00 1.16
C ASP A 349 -4.86 -22.36 2.49
N PHE A 350 -5.23 -21.64 3.53
CA PHE A 350 -4.81 -21.86 4.91
C PHE A 350 -6.02 -22.16 5.78
N ARG A 351 -5.96 -23.22 6.61
CA ARG A 351 -6.99 -23.54 7.58
C ARG A 351 -6.51 -23.21 8.98
N LEU A 352 -7.20 -22.29 9.61
CA LEU A 352 -6.94 -21.86 10.99
C LEU A 352 -8.05 -22.43 11.87
N SER A 353 -7.68 -23.23 12.85
CA SER A 353 -8.61 -23.91 13.76
C SER A 353 -8.44 -23.40 15.17
N TRP A 354 -9.54 -23.34 15.90
CA TRP A 354 -9.60 -23.06 17.34
C TRP A 354 -10.47 -24.10 18.06
N ARG A 355 -10.02 -24.53 19.26
CA ARG A 355 -10.78 -25.43 20.14
C ARG A 355 -10.73 -24.95 21.59
N PRO A 356 -11.68 -25.34 22.47
CA PRO A 356 -11.68 -25.01 23.89
C PRO A 356 -10.32 -25.34 24.54
N GLY A 357 -9.92 -24.50 25.51
CA GLY A 357 -8.58 -24.57 26.11
C GLY A 357 -7.54 -23.74 25.39
N GLY A 358 -7.93 -22.99 24.37
CA GLY A 358 -7.03 -22.10 23.62
C GLY A 358 -6.13 -22.84 22.63
N CYS A 359 -6.50 -24.07 22.25
CA CYS A 359 -5.77 -24.84 21.26
C CYS A 359 -6.00 -24.23 19.86
N HIS A 360 -4.90 -23.83 19.23
CA HIS A 360 -4.91 -23.28 17.86
C HIS A 360 -4.03 -24.12 16.95
N GLU A 361 -4.56 -24.42 15.78
CA GLU A 361 -3.81 -25.13 14.74
C GLU A 361 -3.83 -24.32 13.44
N LEU A 362 -2.76 -24.38 12.70
CA LEU A 362 -2.63 -23.81 11.37
C LEU A 362 -2.21 -24.91 10.39
N HIS A 363 -2.91 -25.02 9.29
CA HIS A 363 -2.60 -25.95 8.21
C HIS A 363 -2.57 -25.20 6.87
N ILE A 364 -1.69 -25.63 6.00
CA ILE A 364 -1.60 -25.20 4.60
C ILE A 364 -2.11 -26.28 3.67
N PHE A 365 -2.86 -25.93 2.65
CA PHE A 365 -3.31 -26.89 1.63
C PHE A 365 -2.22 -27.04 0.56
N SER A 366 -1.62 -28.20 0.47
CA SER A 366 -0.55 -28.53 -0.49
C SER A 366 -0.76 -29.95 -1.02
N GLU A 367 -0.58 -30.13 -2.33
CA GLU A 367 -0.70 -31.43 -3.00
C GLU A 367 -1.98 -32.21 -2.69
N GLY A 368 -3.11 -31.49 -2.55
CA GLY A 368 -4.42 -32.07 -2.25
C GLY A 368 -4.67 -32.45 -0.79
N GLN A 369 -3.76 -32.10 0.13
CA GLN A 369 -3.84 -32.43 1.55
C GLN A 369 -3.59 -31.21 2.44
N TRP A 370 -4.13 -31.24 3.67
CA TRP A 370 -3.86 -30.25 4.71
C TRP A 370 -2.62 -30.66 5.50
N VAL A 371 -1.55 -29.86 5.43
CA VAL A 371 -0.28 -30.09 6.12
C VAL A 371 -0.15 -29.10 7.28
N PRO A 372 0.24 -29.53 8.50
CA PRO A 372 0.47 -28.62 9.61
C PRO A 372 1.53 -27.56 9.30
N ASP A 373 1.29 -26.30 9.74
CA ASP A 373 2.20 -25.18 9.62
C ASP A 373 2.34 -24.49 10.98
N ASN A 374 3.56 -24.28 11.44
CA ASN A 374 3.85 -23.70 12.76
C ASN A 374 4.15 -22.18 12.68
N HIS A 375 4.13 -21.58 11.49
CA HIS A 375 4.53 -20.19 11.28
C HIS A 375 3.31 -19.26 11.26
N TRP A 376 2.69 -19.06 12.42
CA TRP A 376 1.62 -18.05 12.53
C TRP A 376 2.20 -16.68 12.85
N SER A 377 1.73 -15.64 12.13
CA SER A 377 1.89 -14.23 12.50
C SER A 377 0.65 -13.44 12.12
N ALA A 378 0.39 -12.34 12.81
CA ALA A 378 -0.76 -11.47 12.54
C ALA A 378 -0.69 -10.87 11.12
N ASP A 379 0.51 -10.51 10.68
CA ASP A 379 0.77 -9.93 9.35
C ASP A 379 0.60 -10.93 8.20
N ARG A 380 0.75 -12.20 8.48
CA ARG A 380 0.58 -13.26 7.47
C ARG A 380 -0.86 -13.34 6.98
N PHE A 381 -1.82 -13.02 7.83
CA PHE A 381 -3.24 -13.05 7.53
C PHE A 381 -3.82 -11.63 7.67
N PRO A 382 -3.77 -10.81 6.60
CA PRO A 382 -4.24 -9.42 6.62
C PRO A 382 -5.77 -9.37 6.65
N LEU A 383 -6.33 -9.49 7.85
CA LEU A 383 -7.77 -9.42 8.12
C LEU A 383 -8.00 -8.46 9.29
N SER A 384 -8.86 -7.47 9.11
CA SER A 384 -9.31 -6.55 10.16
C SER A 384 -10.74 -6.87 10.55
N ILE A 385 -11.02 -6.96 11.85
CA ILE A 385 -12.35 -7.29 12.37
C ILE A 385 -12.83 -6.18 13.28
N TYR A 386 -13.93 -5.53 12.90
CA TYR A 386 -14.56 -4.45 13.65
C TYR A 386 -15.85 -4.94 14.30
N SER A 387 -15.94 -4.86 15.64
CA SER A 387 -17.20 -5.10 16.35
C SER A 387 -18.11 -3.86 16.27
N GLN A 388 -19.41 -4.03 16.50
CA GLN A 388 -20.37 -2.93 16.46
C GLN A 388 -20.00 -1.78 17.41
N LYS A 389 -19.40 -2.07 18.57
CA LYS A 389 -18.89 -1.04 19.49
C LYS A 389 -17.60 -0.39 19.00
N MET A 390 -16.72 -1.14 18.32
CA MET A 390 -15.54 -0.57 17.70
C MET A 390 -15.90 0.44 16.61
N LEU A 391 -16.94 0.20 15.81
CA LEU A 391 -17.43 1.19 14.84
C LEU A 391 -17.91 2.46 15.51
N TYR A 392 -18.57 2.35 16.68
CA TYR A 392 -18.94 3.51 17.48
C TYR A 392 -17.71 4.24 18.06
N GLU A 393 -16.75 3.49 18.59
CA GLU A 393 -15.48 4.02 19.09
C GLU A 393 -14.64 4.62 17.97
N LEU A 394 -14.60 3.99 16.79
CA LEU A 394 -13.98 4.54 15.58
C LEU A 394 -14.61 5.88 15.16
N ALA A 395 -15.92 5.98 15.22
CA ALA A 395 -16.64 7.23 14.94
C ALA A 395 -16.40 8.31 16.01
N SER A 396 -16.03 7.90 17.22
CA SER A 396 -15.79 8.79 18.38
C SER A 396 -14.30 9.11 18.58
N ASP A 397 -13.40 8.34 17.98
CA ASP A 397 -11.94 8.49 18.08
C ASP A 397 -11.34 8.75 16.69
N THR A 398 -10.89 9.97 16.47
CA THR A 398 -10.26 10.39 15.19
C THR A 398 -9.01 9.59 14.85
N GLY A 399 -8.25 9.15 15.84
CA GLY A 399 -7.07 8.30 15.64
C GLY A 399 -7.44 6.89 15.16
N ALA A 400 -8.55 6.35 15.67
CA ALA A 400 -9.06 5.05 15.22
C ALA A 400 -9.54 5.11 13.76
N PHE A 401 -10.21 6.20 13.38
CA PHE A 401 -10.63 6.40 11.99
C PHE A 401 -9.43 6.49 11.02
N LEU A 402 -8.38 7.24 11.42
CA LEU A 402 -7.15 7.31 10.63
C LEU A 402 -6.48 5.94 10.45
N ARG A 403 -6.51 5.09 11.47
CA ARG A 403 -5.98 3.71 11.34
C ARG A 403 -6.69 2.93 10.23
N VAL A 404 -8.01 3.05 10.11
CA VAL A 404 -8.77 2.43 9.03
C VAL A 404 -8.36 3.00 7.65
N CYS A 405 -8.21 4.31 7.54
CA CYS A 405 -7.71 4.93 6.32
C CYS A 405 -6.31 4.40 5.93
N ASP A 406 -5.46 4.22 6.94
CA ASP A 406 -4.08 3.77 6.79
C ASP A 406 -3.95 2.31 6.33
N GLU A 407 -4.97 1.49 6.56
CA GLU A 407 -5.05 0.09 6.06
C GLU A 407 -5.33 0.03 4.55
N SER A 408 -5.82 1.12 3.96
CA SER A 408 -6.07 1.17 2.51
C SER A 408 -4.79 1.01 1.70
N PRO A 409 -4.78 0.17 0.64
CA PRO A 409 -3.66 0.07 -0.30
C PRO A 409 -3.29 1.42 -0.95
N MET A 410 -4.25 2.33 -1.13
CA MET A 410 -4.00 3.67 -1.68
C MET A 410 -3.14 4.52 -0.75
N VAL A 411 -3.31 4.41 0.56
CA VAL A 411 -2.50 5.10 1.57
C VAL A 411 -1.17 4.38 1.73
N ASN A 412 -1.18 3.04 1.80
CA ASN A 412 -0.01 2.18 1.97
C ASN A 412 0.92 2.68 3.10
N LYS A 413 0.34 2.81 4.30
CA LYS A 413 1.07 3.33 5.47
C LYS A 413 2.29 2.50 5.82
N ARG A 414 2.26 1.19 5.53
CA ARG A 414 3.39 0.30 5.81
C ARG A 414 4.65 0.74 5.06
N ALA A 415 4.58 0.88 3.73
CA ALA A 415 5.72 1.33 2.93
C ALA A 415 6.14 2.76 3.30
N TRP A 416 5.17 3.63 3.65
CA TRP A 416 5.47 4.95 4.18
C TRP A 416 6.27 4.86 5.49
N LYS A 417 5.88 3.99 6.43
CA LYS A 417 6.54 3.80 7.73
C LYS A 417 7.94 3.26 7.57
N GLU A 418 8.16 2.30 6.68
CA GLU A 418 9.49 1.75 6.38
C GLU A 418 10.46 2.85 5.91
N ARG A 419 9.99 3.75 5.03
CA ARG A 419 10.79 4.90 4.59
C ARG A 419 11.00 5.93 5.70
N TRP A 420 9.98 6.19 6.52
CA TRP A 420 10.09 7.06 7.68
C TRP A 420 11.17 6.58 8.65
N ASP A 421 11.13 5.31 9.02
CA ASP A 421 12.09 4.71 9.95
C ASP A 421 13.52 4.72 9.38
N GLN A 422 13.66 4.63 8.06
CA GLN A 422 14.95 4.79 7.42
C GLN A 422 15.47 6.23 7.55
N LEU A 423 14.65 7.22 7.22
CA LEU A 423 15.01 8.63 7.32
C LEU A 423 15.36 9.03 8.76
N GLU A 424 14.62 8.53 9.73
CA GLU A 424 14.88 8.77 11.14
C GLU A 424 16.23 8.18 11.58
N ARG A 425 16.53 6.93 11.21
CA ARG A 425 17.83 6.30 11.46
C ARG A 425 18.98 7.08 10.81
N ASP A 426 18.80 7.48 9.55
CA ASP A 426 19.83 8.23 8.82
C ASP A 426 20.10 9.59 9.49
N TYR A 427 19.05 10.28 9.92
CA TYR A 427 19.19 11.54 10.66
C TYR A 427 19.90 11.34 12.00
N LEU A 428 19.50 10.37 12.80
CA LEU A 428 20.12 10.09 14.11
C LEU A 428 21.60 9.72 13.97
N ASN A 429 21.95 8.92 12.97
CA ASN A 429 23.35 8.57 12.67
C ASN A 429 24.15 9.80 12.23
N GLU A 430 23.56 10.67 11.41
CA GLU A 430 24.22 11.92 10.99
C GLU A 430 24.45 12.87 12.18
N GLN A 431 23.51 12.91 13.16
CA GLN A 431 23.69 13.68 14.40
C GLN A 431 24.86 13.15 15.25
N ILE A 432 25.02 11.84 15.36
CA ILE A 432 26.16 11.21 16.04
C ILE A 432 27.45 11.61 15.33
N THR A 433 27.49 11.55 14.02
CA THR A 433 28.64 11.93 13.19
C THR A 433 28.99 13.40 13.38
N LEU A 434 28.00 14.28 13.30
CA LEU A 434 28.17 15.72 13.48
C LEU A 434 28.76 16.07 14.88
N ARG A 435 28.24 15.43 15.93
CA ARG A 435 28.77 15.59 17.30
C ARG A 435 30.19 15.08 17.41
N GLY A 436 30.54 13.99 16.76
CA GLY A 436 31.91 13.50 16.65
C GLY A 436 32.87 14.54 16.05
N HIS A 437 32.45 15.17 14.96
CA HIS A 437 33.21 16.23 14.30
C HIS A 437 33.36 17.49 15.20
N LEU A 438 32.28 17.89 15.88
CA LEU A 438 32.31 19.03 16.81
C LEU A 438 33.22 18.75 18.03
N ALA A 439 33.23 17.55 18.55
CA ALA A 439 34.16 17.13 19.60
C ALA A 439 35.62 17.17 19.10
N SER A 440 35.84 16.72 17.86
CA SER A 440 37.16 16.82 17.21
C SER A 440 37.59 18.26 17.01
N GLN A 441 36.67 19.18 16.67
CA GLN A 441 36.99 20.61 16.58
C GLN A 441 37.41 21.19 17.91
N THR A 442 36.78 20.76 19.01
CA THR A 442 37.22 21.19 20.37
C THR A 442 38.63 20.69 20.69
N ILE A 443 39.00 19.46 20.30
CA ILE A 443 40.34 18.90 20.46
C ILE A 443 41.31 19.68 19.58
N ALA A 444 41.00 19.92 18.33
CA ALA A 444 41.86 20.71 17.44
C ALA A 444 42.12 22.13 17.98
N GLY A 445 41.10 22.77 18.56
CA GLY A 445 41.24 24.07 19.23
C GLY A 445 42.23 24.06 20.39
N LYS A 446 42.22 23.00 21.22
CA LYS A 446 43.22 22.83 22.31
C LYS A 446 44.61 22.62 21.76
N LEU A 447 44.79 21.73 20.78
CA LEU A 447 46.07 21.48 20.13
C LEU A 447 46.64 22.74 19.47
N GLN A 448 45.79 23.55 18.85
CA GLN A 448 46.18 24.83 18.27
C GLN A 448 46.63 25.82 19.33
N GLY A 449 45.99 25.86 20.51
CA GLY A 449 46.39 26.64 21.66
C GLY A 449 47.78 26.22 22.17
N GLU A 450 47.97 24.92 22.40
CA GLU A 450 49.26 24.36 22.82
C GLU A 450 50.38 24.63 21.81
N LEU A 451 50.09 24.53 20.51
CA LEU A 451 51.04 24.85 19.46
C LEU A 451 51.42 26.31 19.48
N SER A 452 50.46 27.22 19.63
CA SER A 452 50.73 28.67 19.74
C SER A 452 51.61 29.02 20.94
N ASP A 453 51.39 28.36 22.07
CA ASP A 453 52.20 28.56 23.26
C ASP A 453 53.64 28.03 23.10
N ALA A 454 53.77 26.84 22.48
CA ALA A 454 55.06 26.25 22.15
C ALA A 454 55.85 27.12 21.15
N GLU A 455 55.19 27.58 20.10
CA GLU A 455 55.82 28.48 19.09
C GLU A 455 56.20 29.82 19.68
N ARG A 456 55.45 30.39 20.61
CA ARG A 456 55.78 31.61 21.35
C ARG A 456 57.05 31.41 22.20
N ALA A 457 57.09 30.27 22.92
CA ALA A 457 58.26 29.91 23.74
C ALA A 457 59.52 29.70 22.87
N ILE A 458 59.39 29.00 21.75
CA ILE A 458 60.48 28.85 20.74
C ILE A 458 60.95 30.18 20.22
N SER A 459 59.99 31.09 19.88
CA SER A 459 60.34 32.45 19.39
C SER A 459 61.11 33.24 20.39
N GLN A 460 60.83 33.13 21.68
CA GLN A 460 61.64 33.81 22.77
C GLN A 460 63.04 33.24 22.85
N LEU A 461 63.27 31.97 22.63
CA LEU A 461 64.55 31.30 22.61
C LEU A 461 65.34 31.55 21.31
N ARG A 462 64.70 32.04 20.22
CA ARG A 462 65.26 32.29 18.90
C ARG A 462 66.34 33.38 18.93
N SER A 463 66.36 34.27 19.96
CA SER A 463 67.36 35.30 20.13
C SER A 463 68.69 34.75 20.59
N SER A 464 68.78 33.48 20.96
CA SER A 464 70.06 32.84 21.43
C SER A 464 70.82 32.31 20.18
N ALA A 465 72.22 32.32 20.38
CA ALA A 465 73.12 31.76 19.36
C ALA A 465 72.94 30.26 19.06
N TYR A 466 72.18 29.56 19.88
CA TYR A 466 71.87 28.13 19.84
C TYR A 466 70.75 27.81 18.81
N TYR A 467 69.90 28.77 18.53
CA TYR A 467 68.71 28.61 17.70
C TYR A 467 68.95 28.09 16.25
N PRO A 468 69.97 28.58 15.49
CA PRO A 468 70.17 28.09 14.10
C PRO A 468 70.56 26.60 14.05
N VAL A 469 71.15 26.06 15.10
CA VAL A 469 71.53 24.65 15.14
C VAL A 469 70.32 23.77 15.42
N CYS A 470 69.50 24.18 16.37
CA CYS A 470 68.24 23.49 16.68
C CYS A 470 67.24 23.51 15.54
N THR A 471 67.15 24.61 14.78
CA THR A 471 66.28 24.70 13.59
C THR A 471 66.70 23.70 12.52
N ARG A 472 67.98 23.50 12.26
CA ARG A 472 68.48 22.48 11.33
C ARG A 472 68.13 21.05 11.76
N LEU A 473 68.24 20.78 13.07
CA LEU A 473 67.83 19.46 13.61
C LEU A 473 66.33 19.25 13.43
N ALA A 474 65.49 20.24 13.73
CA ALA A 474 64.05 20.14 13.54
C ALA A 474 63.67 19.91 12.07
N THR A 475 64.36 20.59 11.13
CA THR A 475 64.13 20.36 9.70
C THR A 475 64.52 18.94 9.30
N ALA A 476 65.68 18.45 9.72
CA ALA A 476 66.10 17.09 9.40
C ALA A 476 65.11 16.01 9.98
N ARG A 477 64.62 16.23 11.21
CA ARG A 477 63.61 15.33 11.84
C ARG A 477 62.28 15.38 11.09
N ALA A 478 61.82 16.56 10.63
CA ALA A 478 60.60 16.70 9.85
C ALA A 478 60.72 16.00 8.49
N GLU A 479 61.86 16.08 7.83
CA GLU A 479 62.12 15.39 6.53
C GLU A 479 62.10 13.87 6.76
N LEU A 480 62.72 13.36 7.82
CA LEU A 480 62.70 11.94 8.16
C LEU A 480 61.27 11.46 8.50
N SER A 481 60.53 12.24 9.29
CA SER A 481 59.15 11.95 9.63
C SER A 481 58.27 11.93 8.39
N ALA A 482 58.39 12.89 7.46
CA ALA A 482 57.66 12.92 6.20
C ALA A 482 57.97 11.74 5.29
N ALA A 483 59.16 11.15 5.38
CA ALA A 483 59.52 9.92 4.67
C ALA A 483 58.96 8.65 5.35
N THR A 484 58.90 8.64 6.67
CA THR A 484 58.49 7.50 7.51
C THR A 484 56.96 7.27 7.45
N LEU A 485 56.13 8.34 7.58
CA LEU A 485 54.68 8.27 7.65
C LEU A 485 54.01 7.54 6.43
N PRO A 486 54.37 7.83 5.17
CA PRO A 486 53.84 7.10 4.04
C PRO A 486 54.19 5.60 4.02
N LEU A 487 55.41 5.27 4.54
CA LEU A 487 55.85 3.89 4.62
C LEU A 487 55.03 3.11 5.66
N GLU A 488 54.88 3.68 6.86
CA GLU A 488 54.03 3.11 7.91
C GLU A 488 52.55 2.92 7.45
N HIS A 489 52.01 3.95 6.79
CA HIS A 489 50.65 3.85 6.24
C HIS A 489 50.52 2.70 5.25
N ASN A 490 51.50 2.52 4.36
CA ASN A 490 51.48 1.41 3.40
C ASN A 490 51.71 0.05 4.09
N GLU A 491 52.54 -0.01 5.12
CA GLU A 491 52.71 -1.23 5.94
C GLU A 491 51.38 -1.64 6.60
N LEU A 492 50.65 -0.67 7.21
CA LEU A 492 49.31 -0.89 7.79
C LEU A 492 48.30 -1.33 6.73
N ARG A 493 48.35 -0.72 5.56
CA ARG A 493 47.48 -1.10 4.42
C ARG A 493 47.71 -2.53 3.96
N VAL A 494 49.01 -2.95 3.86
CA VAL A 494 49.35 -4.33 3.52
C VAL A 494 48.86 -5.31 4.59
N ALA A 495 49.03 -4.94 5.89
CA ALA A 495 48.54 -5.72 7.01
C ALA A 495 47.00 -5.86 7.01
N GLY A 496 46.27 -4.78 6.72
CA GLY A 496 44.81 -4.76 6.60
C GLY A 496 44.31 -5.63 5.46
N LEU A 497 44.95 -5.55 4.29
CA LEU A 497 44.62 -6.41 3.15
C LEU A 497 44.84 -7.88 3.44
N ARG A 498 45.93 -8.23 4.15
CA ARG A 498 46.18 -9.60 4.61
C ARG A 498 45.19 -10.12 5.63
N ALA A 499 44.64 -9.24 6.46
CA ALA A 499 43.58 -9.62 7.42
C ALA A 499 42.28 -9.95 6.75
N GLN A 500 41.91 -9.20 5.70
CA GLN A 500 40.71 -9.46 4.88
C GLN A 500 40.82 -10.75 4.05
N GLU A 501 42.03 -11.12 3.61
CA GLU A 501 42.26 -12.32 2.79
C GLU A 501 42.00 -13.62 3.57
N LYS A 502 42.02 -13.59 4.90
CA LYS A 502 41.90 -14.78 5.76
C LYS A 502 40.44 -15.15 6.13
N GLU A 503 39.45 -14.43 5.67
CA GLU A 503 38.06 -14.88 5.86
C GLU A 503 37.79 -16.12 5.02
N PRO A 504 37.55 -17.29 5.63
CA PRO A 504 37.27 -18.49 4.87
C PRO A 504 35.93 -18.37 4.18
N VAL A 505 35.90 -18.60 2.88
CA VAL A 505 34.62 -18.72 2.17
C VAL A 505 33.84 -19.87 2.77
N GLN A 506 32.69 -19.56 3.33
CA GLN A 506 31.78 -20.56 3.88
C GLN A 506 31.28 -21.47 2.75
N VAL A 507 31.71 -22.71 2.74
CA VAL A 507 31.16 -23.73 1.87
C VAL A 507 29.85 -24.23 2.53
N PRO A 508 28.69 -24.19 1.87
CA PRO A 508 27.47 -24.71 2.47
C PRO A 508 27.61 -26.20 2.79
N GLU A 509 27.29 -26.61 4.02
CA GLU A 509 27.15 -28.04 4.34
C GLU A 509 25.94 -28.61 3.59
N LEU A 510 26.22 -29.44 2.63
CA LEU A 510 25.18 -30.19 1.90
C LEU A 510 24.74 -31.40 2.73
N GLN A 511 23.46 -31.44 3.06
CA GLN A 511 22.84 -32.55 3.81
C GLN A 511 22.63 -33.84 2.98
N VAL A 512 23.16 -33.92 1.77
CA VAL A 512 22.98 -35.04 0.84
C VAL A 512 24.34 -35.41 0.23
N GLU A 513 24.59 -36.70 -0.04
CA GLU A 513 25.78 -37.16 -0.78
C GLU A 513 25.94 -36.40 -2.12
N SER A 514 27.03 -35.67 -2.22
CA SER A 514 27.27 -34.76 -3.36
C SER A 514 27.47 -35.56 -4.64
N SER A 515 26.79 -35.17 -5.72
CA SER A 515 27.02 -35.78 -7.03
C SER A 515 28.48 -35.59 -7.49
N ALA A 516 29.01 -36.54 -8.24
CA ALA A 516 30.38 -36.46 -8.77
C ALA A 516 30.67 -35.14 -9.56
N PRO A 517 29.77 -34.61 -10.40
CA PRO A 517 29.96 -33.31 -11.05
C PRO A 517 30.08 -32.14 -10.06
N LEU A 518 29.26 -32.13 -8.98
CA LEU A 518 29.29 -31.07 -7.97
C LEU A 518 30.60 -31.13 -7.18
N THR A 519 31.01 -32.33 -6.78
CA THR A 519 32.29 -32.53 -6.08
C THR A 519 33.48 -32.09 -6.96
N ALA A 520 33.47 -32.43 -8.23
CA ALA A 520 34.50 -32.00 -9.19
C ALA A 520 34.54 -30.49 -9.37
N PHE A 521 33.37 -29.87 -9.48
CA PHE A 521 33.22 -28.40 -9.55
C PHE A 521 33.76 -27.72 -8.30
N MET A 522 33.34 -28.17 -7.10
CA MET A 522 33.77 -27.62 -5.84
C MET A 522 35.29 -27.80 -5.63
N THR A 523 35.84 -28.96 -5.95
CA THR A 523 37.27 -29.19 -5.91
C THR A 523 38.01 -28.20 -6.83
N ARG A 524 37.51 -28.02 -8.08
CA ARG A 524 38.10 -27.07 -9.03
C ARG A 524 37.98 -25.61 -8.55
N LEU A 525 36.86 -25.25 -7.98
CA LEU A 525 36.65 -23.91 -7.43
C LEU A 525 37.67 -23.63 -6.29
N LEU A 526 37.77 -24.55 -5.34
CA LEU A 526 38.73 -24.44 -4.24
C LEU A 526 40.19 -24.40 -4.72
N ASP A 527 40.54 -25.19 -5.73
CA ASP A 527 41.90 -25.16 -6.33
C ASP A 527 42.18 -23.79 -6.98
N VAL A 528 41.21 -23.23 -7.71
CA VAL A 528 41.33 -21.87 -8.28
C VAL A 528 41.48 -20.83 -7.17
N GLN A 529 40.62 -20.88 -6.16
CA GLN A 529 40.67 -19.97 -5.02
C GLN A 529 42.04 -20.07 -4.33
N GLN A 530 42.45 -21.24 -3.92
CA GLN A 530 43.74 -21.46 -3.24
C GLN A 530 44.94 -20.94 -4.08
N LYS A 531 44.88 -21.15 -5.41
CA LYS A 531 45.89 -20.63 -6.34
C LYS A 531 45.95 -19.10 -6.35
N TYR A 532 44.79 -18.43 -6.34
CA TYR A 532 44.76 -16.98 -6.35
C TYR A 532 45.06 -16.40 -4.98
N ASP A 533 44.64 -17.03 -3.86
CA ASP A 533 45.00 -16.66 -2.52
C ASP A 533 46.53 -16.73 -2.28
N GLN A 534 47.16 -17.81 -2.80
CA GLN A 534 48.64 -17.95 -2.75
C GLN A 534 49.35 -16.86 -3.54
N ARG A 535 48.79 -16.51 -4.73
CA ARG A 535 49.34 -15.43 -5.58
C ARG A 535 49.21 -14.08 -4.88
N LEU A 536 48.05 -13.83 -4.26
CA LEU A 536 47.78 -12.58 -3.54
C LEU A 536 48.72 -12.48 -2.32
N ASP A 537 48.85 -13.54 -1.50
CA ASP A 537 49.81 -13.56 -0.40
C ASP A 537 51.25 -13.37 -0.83
N THR A 538 51.64 -13.97 -1.97
CA THR A 538 52.98 -13.75 -2.55
C THR A 538 53.18 -12.29 -2.96
N LEU A 539 52.20 -11.65 -3.58
CA LEU A 539 52.23 -10.24 -3.98
C LEU A 539 52.31 -9.32 -2.78
N LEU A 540 51.45 -9.57 -1.75
CA LEU A 540 51.45 -8.80 -0.51
C LEU A 540 52.74 -8.99 0.27
N SER A 541 53.33 -10.21 0.24
CA SER A 541 54.64 -10.50 0.85
C SER A 541 55.77 -9.81 0.11
N GLY A 542 55.72 -9.78 -1.22
CA GLY A 542 56.66 -9.03 -2.07
C GLY A 542 56.57 -7.53 -1.79
N TYR A 543 55.36 -6.96 -1.75
CA TYR A 543 55.12 -5.54 -1.45
C TYR A 543 55.64 -5.18 -0.05
N ALA A 544 55.36 -6.03 0.97
CA ALA A 544 55.89 -5.82 2.31
C ALA A 544 57.42 -5.91 2.38
N ALA A 545 58.04 -6.77 1.54
CA ALA A 545 59.50 -6.86 1.44
C ALA A 545 60.12 -5.60 0.78
N GLU A 546 59.50 -5.12 -0.27
CA GLU A 546 59.96 -3.89 -0.95
C GLU A 546 59.86 -2.65 -0.04
N LEU A 547 58.75 -2.50 0.73
CA LEU A 547 58.61 -1.42 1.72
C LEU A 547 59.74 -1.46 2.76
N ARG A 548 60.14 -2.66 3.21
CA ARG A 548 61.28 -2.81 4.11
C ARG A 548 62.61 -2.45 3.45
N THR A 549 62.77 -2.80 2.16
CA THR A 549 63.98 -2.51 1.40
C THR A 549 64.17 -0.99 1.22
N ILE A 550 63.09 -0.26 0.94
CA ILE A 550 63.10 1.20 0.83
C ILE A 550 63.72 1.85 2.09
N LYS A 551 63.45 1.30 3.28
CA LYS A 551 64.06 1.78 4.54
C LYS A 551 65.58 1.56 4.62
N GLN A 552 66.15 0.70 3.78
CA GLN A 552 67.55 0.39 3.69
C GLN A 552 68.26 1.06 2.53
N GLU A 553 67.53 1.82 1.72
CA GLU A 553 68.08 2.48 0.54
C GLU A 553 68.88 3.74 0.96
N PRO A 554 69.92 4.11 0.16
CA PRO A 554 70.74 5.26 0.46
C PRO A 554 69.97 6.59 0.71
N PRO A 555 68.86 6.88 0.02
CA PRO A 555 68.11 8.12 0.28
C PRO A 555 67.49 8.15 1.70
N PHE A 556 66.95 7.03 2.19
CA PHE A 556 66.35 6.93 3.51
C PHE A 556 67.43 6.97 4.62
N LEU A 557 68.49 6.20 4.40
CA LEU A 557 69.64 6.19 5.33
C LEU A 557 70.31 7.56 5.42
N ALA A 558 70.36 8.34 4.33
CA ALA A 558 70.91 9.70 4.34
C ALA A 558 70.07 10.65 5.21
N LEU A 559 68.75 10.50 5.26
CA LEU A 559 67.86 11.24 6.14
C LEU A 559 68.12 10.90 7.63
N GLU A 560 68.29 9.63 7.94
CA GLU A 560 68.67 9.19 9.30
C GLU A 560 70.03 9.73 9.72
N GLU A 561 71.04 9.67 8.83
CA GLU A 561 72.37 10.20 9.04
C GLU A 561 72.40 11.72 9.25
N ALA A 562 71.60 12.44 8.46
CA ALA A 562 71.44 13.89 8.57
C ALA A 562 70.91 14.27 10.00
N VAL A 563 69.90 13.53 10.51
CA VAL A 563 69.39 13.73 11.86
C VAL A 563 70.49 13.51 12.91
N ARG A 564 71.22 12.39 12.81
CA ARG A 564 72.31 12.03 13.74
C ARG A 564 73.41 13.09 13.78
N ASN A 565 73.88 13.55 12.63
CA ASN A 565 74.92 14.59 12.53
C ASN A 565 74.49 15.95 13.15
N GLN A 566 73.18 16.28 12.98
CA GLN A 566 72.62 17.51 13.60
C GLN A 566 72.47 17.29 15.13
N GLU A 567 72.15 16.14 15.63
CA GLU A 567 72.06 15.83 17.07
C GLU A 567 73.40 16.00 17.74
N GLU A 568 74.51 15.50 17.16
CA GLU A 568 75.82 15.68 17.66
C GLU A 568 76.23 17.15 17.70
N THR A 569 75.81 17.93 16.71
CA THR A 569 76.12 19.39 16.66
C THR A 569 75.28 20.12 17.71
N VAL A 570 74.01 19.76 17.92
CA VAL A 570 73.16 20.32 18.98
C VAL A 570 73.76 20.04 20.37
N GLN A 571 74.24 18.83 20.57
CA GLN A 571 74.84 18.47 21.86
C GLN A 571 76.09 19.31 22.19
N ARG A 572 76.91 19.59 21.17
CA ARG A 572 78.10 20.45 21.39
C ARG A 572 77.68 21.87 21.74
N GLU A 573 76.72 22.48 20.96
CA GLU A 573 76.25 23.82 21.26
C GLU A 573 75.46 23.91 22.57
N ALA A 574 74.75 22.84 22.94
CA ALA A 574 74.06 22.68 24.22
C ALA A 574 75.01 22.71 25.43
N MET A 575 76.21 22.12 25.31
CA MET A 575 77.23 22.19 26.35
C MET A 575 77.70 23.64 26.51
N VAL A 576 77.91 24.37 25.44
CA VAL A 576 78.31 25.81 25.49
C VAL A 576 77.22 26.67 26.17
N LEU A 577 75.95 26.42 25.91
CA LEU A 577 74.81 27.11 26.54
C LEU A 577 74.67 26.76 28.04
N ARG A 578 74.88 25.52 28.45
CA ARG A 578 74.87 25.11 29.86
C ARG A 578 76.04 25.80 30.68
N GLU A 579 77.23 25.96 30.06
CA GLU A 579 78.29 26.72 30.62
C GLU A 579 77.94 28.20 30.78
N GLN A 580 77.03 28.70 29.96
CA GLN A 580 76.43 30.06 30.01
C GLN A 580 75.23 30.17 30.96
N GLY A 581 74.82 29.07 31.63
CA GLY A 581 73.70 29.07 32.57
C GLY A 581 72.35 29.00 31.93
N LEU A 582 72.26 28.67 30.63
CA LEU A 582 71.03 28.48 29.86
C LEU A 582 70.76 26.97 29.75
N ASN A 583 69.49 26.56 29.95
CA ASN A 583 69.10 25.16 29.81
C ASN A 583 68.60 24.83 28.32
N PRO A 584 69.46 24.17 27.55
CA PRO A 584 69.13 23.86 26.16
C PRO A 584 68.07 22.77 26.06
N ASP A 585 67.80 21.97 27.08
CA ASP A 585 66.92 20.78 27.05
C ASP A 585 65.43 21.19 26.81
N VAL A 586 65.10 22.38 27.31
CA VAL A 586 63.74 22.94 27.12
C VAL A 586 63.47 23.27 25.66
N LEU A 587 64.44 23.69 24.86
CA LEU A 587 64.23 24.05 23.44
C LEU A 587 64.00 22.81 22.58
N ASP A 588 64.75 21.72 22.81
CA ASP A 588 64.56 20.49 22.01
C ASP A 588 63.22 19.87 22.27
N GLU A 589 62.75 19.84 23.54
CA GLU A 589 61.39 19.38 23.90
C GLU A 589 60.30 20.22 23.23
N LEU A 590 60.44 21.54 23.27
CA LEU A 590 59.50 22.48 22.67
C LEU A 590 59.41 22.32 21.13
N MET A 591 60.56 22.15 20.49
CA MET A 591 60.61 21.93 19.05
C MET A 591 59.99 20.59 18.65
N THR A 592 60.32 19.51 19.37
CA THR A 592 59.71 18.20 19.15
C THR A 592 58.21 18.21 19.41
N ARG A 593 57.77 18.89 20.48
CA ARG A 593 56.37 19.06 20.80
C ARG A 593 55.63 19.89 19.71
N SER A 594 56.24 20.99 19.23
CA SER A 594 55.65 21.77 18.15
C SER A 594 55.42 20.97 16.85
N GLU A 595 56.44 20.17 16.46
CA GLU A 595 56.27 19.32 15.27
C GLU A 595 55.25 18.19 15.46
N SER A 596 55.18 17.56 16.65
CA SER A 596 54.14 16.61 17.02
C SER A 596 52.75 17.23 16.91
N LEU A 597 52.57 18.43 17.52
CA LEU A 597 51.30 19.16 17.49
C LEU A 597 50.90 19.56 16.07
N LYS A 598 51.81 19.96 15.21
CA LYS A 598 51.56 20.23 13.79
C LYS A 598 51.13 18.98 13.03
N SER A 599 51.77 17.83 13.33
CA SER A 599 51.41 16.55 12.73
C SER A 599 50.00 16.10 13.17
N GLU A 600 49.71 16.26 14.46
CA GLU A 600 48.39 15.93 15.01
C GLU A 600 47.29 16.82 14.40
N LEU A 601 47.54 18.13 14.27
CA LEU A 601 46.63 19.10 13.69
C LEU A 601 46.32 18.84 12.20
N ARG A 602 47.23 18.20 11.45
CA ARG A 602 46.97 17.82 10.05
C ARG A 602 45.77 16.85 9.91
N ASN A 603 45.54 16.03 10.94
CA ASN A 603 44.40 15.12 10.98
C ASN A 603 43.05 15.87 11.05
N TYR A 604 43.06 17.14 11.34
CA TYR A 604 41.89 18.01 11.49
C TYR A 604 41.83 19.12 10.40
N ALA A 605 42.64 19.01 9.35
CA ALA A 605 42.82 20.11 8.36
C ALA A 605 41.55 20.50 7.61
N ASP A 606 40.59 19.57 7.41
CA ASP A 606 39.32 19.80 6.69
C ASP A 606 38.06 19.64 7.58
N LEU A 607 38.24 19.86 8.86
CA LEU A 607 37.20 19.59 9.85
C LEU A 607 36.01 20.55 9.70
N ASP A 608 36.25 21.82 9.39
CA ASP A 608 35.19 22.80 9.19
C ASP A 608 34.33 22.48 7.95
N GLY A 609 34.97 21.98 6.88
CA GLY A 609 34.27 21.51 5.69
C GLY A 609 33.40 20.27 5.96
N THR A 610 33.95 19.32 6.76
CA THR A 610 33.20 18.12 7.15
C THR A 610 32.04 18.43 8.09
N ILE A 611 32.20 19.33 9.05
CA ILE A 611 31.12 19.82 9.93
C ILE A 611 30.02 20.50 9.10
N ALA A 612 30.38 21.40 8.18
CA ALA A 612 29.43 22.09 7.33
C ALA A 612 28.64 21.09 6.43
N ALA A 613 29.34 20.12 5.86
CA ALA A 613 28.71 19.08 5.02
C ALA A 613 27.77 18.20 5.84
N SER A 614 28.16 17.76 7.04
CA SER A 614 27.33 16.96 7.95
C SER A 614 26.11 17.74 8.44
N ALA A 615 26.27 19.01 8.79
CA ALA A 615 25.17 19.89 9.16
C ALA A 615 24.17 20.10 8.00
N ALA A 616 24.68 20.25 6.78
CA ALA A 616 23.84 20.39 5.58
C ALA A 616 23.07 19.09 5.29
N ARG A 617 23.71 17.92 5.39
CA ARG A 617 23.04 16.62 5.25
C ARG A 617 21.94 16.41 6.30
N SER A 618 22.25 16.73 7.57
CA SER A 618 21.28 16.67 8.66
C SER A 618 20.05 17.53 8.40
N LYS A 619 20.26 18.78 7.94
CA LYS A 619 19.17 19.68 7.53
C LYS A 619 18.38 19.13 6.32
N GLY A 620 19.06 18.52 5.37
CA GLY A 620 18.44 17.87 4.21
C GLY A 620 17.53 16.72 4.62
N LEU A 621 17.99 15.87 5.54
CA LEU A 621 17.21 14.74 6.08
C LEU A 621 15.95 15.21 6.82
N LEU A 622 16.02 16.26 7.63
CA LEU A 622 14.82 16.84 8.26
C LEU A 622 13.83 17.40 7.23
N ALA A 623 14.32 18.02 6.17
CA ALA A 623 13.46 18.49 5.08
C ALA A 623 12.80 17.32 4.32
N GLU A 624 13.53 16.23 4.07
CA GLU A 624 12.96 15.01 3.50
C GLU A 624 11.91 14.40 4.43
N MET A 625 12.18 14.29 5.72
CA MET A 625 11.23 13.78 6.71
C MET A 625 9.94 14.63 6.72
N ARG A 626 10.07 15.96 6.72
CA ARG A 626 8.92 16.87 6.62
C ARG A 626 8.10 16.60 5.36
N ASN A 627 8.75 16.54 4.21
CA ASN A 627 8.08 16.25 2.93
C ASN A 627 7.41 14.87 2.94
N HIS A 628 8.11 13.86 3.46
CA HIS A 628 7.57 12.51 3.56
C HIS A 628 6.35 12.44 4.50
N ARG A 629 6.35 13.24 5.59
CA ARG A 629 5.17 13.38 6.47
C ARG A 629 3.98 14.01 5.73
N MET A 630 4.23 15.03 4.90
CA MET A 630 3.18 15.65 4.06
C MET A 630 2.60 14.67 3.05
N VAL A 631 3.42 13.79 2.48
CA VAL A 631 2.96 12.74 1.54
C VAL A 631 1.92 11.82 2.19
N LEU A 632 2.07 11.43 3.45
CA LEU A 632 1.06 10.63 4.15
C LEU A 632 -0.28 11.36 4.24
N THR A 633 -0.24 12.64 4.64
CA THR A 633 -1.45 13.48 4.71
C THR A 633 -2.17 13.55 3.36
N GLU A 634 -1.42 13.77 2.26
CA GLU A 634 -2.01 13.84 0.92
C GLU A 634 -2.57 12.49 0.45
N LYS A 635 -1.91 11.38 0.71
CA LYS A 635 -2.45 10.05 0.41
C LYS A 635 -3.76 9.78 1.14
N ARG A 636 -3.88 10.17 2.40
CA ARG A 636 -5.12 10.08 3.18
C ARG A 636 -6.22 10.95 2.58
N LYS A 637 -5.91 12.19 2.14
CA LYS A 637 -6.87 13.09 1.47
C LYS A 637 -7.36 12.49 0.15
N VAL A 638 -6.45 11.99 -0.69
CA VAL A 638 -6.79 11.34 -1.97
C VAL A 638 -7.69 10.13 -1.73
N PHE A 639 -7.36 9.29 -0.77
CA PHE A 639 -8.21 8.14 -0.40
C PHE A 639 -9.62 8.59 0.00
N LEU A 640 -9.76 9.57 0.90
CA LEU A 640 -11.07 10.07 1.33
C LEU A 640 -11.85 10.72 0.18
N SER A 641 -11.16 11.39 -0.75
CA SER A 641 -11.80 11.99 -1.93
C SER A 641 -12.31 10.93 -2.91
N SER A 642 -11.75 9.73 -2.91
CA SER A 642 -12.22 8.61 -3.74
C SER A 642 -13.49 7.96 -3.20
N LEU A 643 -13.87 8.25 -1.95
CA LEU A 643 -15.09 7.75 -1.34
C LEU A 643 -16.25 8.69 -1.71
N SER A 644 -17.28 8.15 -2.36
CA SER A 644 -18.49 8.90 -2.72
C SER A 644 -19.38 9.11 -1.49
N LEU A 645 -19.03 10.07 -0.63
CA LEU A 645 -19.74 10.37 0.61
C LEU A 645 -20.72 11.54 0.38
N SER A 646 -21.91 11.28 -0.16
CA SER A 646 -22.87 12.32 -0.54
C SER A 646 -23.43 13.12 0.67
N ALA A 647 -23.43 12.57 1.87
CA ALA A 647 -23.99 13.19 3.07
C ALA A 647 -22.93 13.67 4.07
N LEU A 648 -21.65 13.39 3.84
CA LEU A 648 -20.55 13.69 4.75
C LEU A 648 -19.42 14.44 4.03
N GLU A 649 -18.88 15.46 4.68
CA GLU A 649 -17.62 16.11 4.29
C GLU A 649 -16.57 15.75 5.34
N ILE A 650 -15.55 14.98 4.94
CA ILE A 650 -14.46 14.58 5.83
C ILE A 650 -13.16 15.25 5.37
N LYS A 651 -12.57 16.04 6.27
CA LYS A 651 -11.29 16.72 6.00
C LYS A 651 -10.19 16.17 6.89
N ILE A 652 -9.03 15.87 6.32
CA ILE A 652 -7.80 15.61 7.05
C ILE A 652 -7.14 16.94 7.42
N LEU A 653 -6.90 17.13 8.71
CA LEU A 653 -6.20 18.29 9.25
C LEU A 653 -4.76 17.90 9.57
N PRO A 654 -3.76 18.41 8.87
CA PRO A 654 -2.35 18.07 9.08
C PRO A 654 -1.90 18.34 10.51
N LEU A 655 -1.20 17.41 11.15
CA LEU A 655 -0.61 17.56 12.48
C LEU A 655 -1.63 17.98 13.57
N CYS A 656 -2.87 17.58 13.45
CA CYS A 656 -3.96 17.95 14.35
C CYS A 656 -4.54 16.75 15.11
N ALA A 657 -3.69 15.79 15.49
CA ALA A 657 -4.09 14.74 16.43
C ALA A 657 -4.80 15.30 17.67
N PRO A 658 -5.60 14.53 18.38
CA PRO A 658 -6.18 14.92 19.66
C PRO A 658 -5.10 15.51 20.59
N HIS A 659 -5.50 16.48 21.41
CA HIS A 659 -4.52 17.15 22.27
C HIS A 659 -3.84 16.19 23.25
N GLU A 660 -4.57 15.18 23.74
CA GLU A 660 -4.06 14.13 24.63
C GLU A 660 -2.95 13.31 23.95
N ASP A 661 -3.16 12.90 22.71
CA ASP A 661 -2.17 12.17 21.92
C ASP A 661 -0.95 13.03 21.57
N THR A 662 -1.20 14.30 21.25
CA THR A 662 -0.12 15.26 20.96
C THR A 662 0.76 15.51 22.20
N VAL A 663 0.13 15.71 23.37
CA VAL A 663 0.82 15.90 24.64
C VAL A 663 1.59 14.64 25.04
N SER A 664 0.96 13.47 24.95
CA SER A 664 1.63 12.20 25.32
C SER A 664 2.78 11.88 24.38
N GLY A 665 2.64 12.14 23.07
CA GLY A 665 3.72 12.01 22.11
C GLY A 665 4.88 12.95 22.39
N TYR A 666 4.61 14.20 22.73
CA TYR A 666 5.62 15.16 23.14
C TYR A 666 6.34 14.70 24.43
N GLN A 667 5.58 14.22 25.42
CA GLN A 667 6.14 13.70 26.68
C GLN A 667 7.02 12.45 26.44
N ALA A 668 6.61 11.58 25.52
CA ALA A 668 7.39 10.38 25.17
C ALA A 668 8.76 10.73 24.59
N VAL A 669 8.84 11.70 23.67
CA VAL A 669 10.12 12.07 23.04
C VAL A 669 11.00 12.93 23.93
N THR A 670 10.41 13.77 24.80
CA THR A 670 11.19 14.65 25.71
C THR A 670 11.48 14.01 27.07
N GLY A 671 10.74 12.95 27.43
CA GLY A 671 10.83 12.35 28.78
C GLY A 671 10.32 13.26 29.90
N ILE A 672 9.46 14.26 29.58
CA ILE A 672 8.90 15.19 30.55
C ILE A 672 7.52 14.70 30.98
N GLY A 673 7.44 13.84 32.01
CA GLY A 673 6.17 13.35 32.55
C GLY A 673 5.45 14.32 33.52
N ASN A 674 6.20 15.26 34.07
CA ASN A 674 5.68 16.28 34.98
C ASN A 674 5.35 17.59 34.22
N PHE A 675 4.74 18.58 34.88
CA PHE A 675 4.39 19.89 34.30
C PHE A 675 3.29 19.83 33.22
N ALA A 676 2.30 18.94 33.36
CA ALA A 676 1.21 18.78 32.38
C ALA A 676 0.53 20.13 32.05
N ASP A 677 0.23 20.94 33.05
CA ASP A 677 -0.36 22.30 32.96
C ASP A 677 0.57 23.33 32.29
N ARG A 678 1.92 23.10 32.28
CA ARG A 678 2.87 23.95 31.54
C ARG A 678 3.14 23.47 30.11
N ILE A 679 2.90 22.20 29.85
CA ILE A 679 2.96 21.64 28.51
C ILE A 679 1.72 22.04 27.72
N TYR A 680 0.54 21.81 28.29
CA TYR A 680 -0.74 22.17 27.68
C TYR A 680 -1.76 22.51 28.76
N ASP A 681 -2.28 23.73 28.70
CA ASP A 681 -3.40 24.17 29.52
C ASP A 681 -4.59 24.55 28.62
N ASN A 682 -5.73 23.89 28.86
CA ASN A 682 -6.96 24.13 28.12
C ASN A 682 -7.76 25.31 28.70
N GLY A 683 -7.35 25.84 29.87
CA GLY A 683 -8.06 26.87 30.59
C GLY A 683 -7.65 28.30 30.25
N ASP A 684 -6.36 28.61 30.36
CA ASP A 684 -5.82 29.98 30.20
C ASP A 684 -4.98 30.19 28.92
N GLY A 685 -4.70 29.09 28.19
CA GLY A 685 -3.91 29.16 26.96
C GLY A 685 -2.41 29.35 27.15
N SER A 686 -1.89 29.15 28.37
CA SER A 686 -0.51 29.44 28.76
C SER A 686 0.47 28.29 28.48
N GLY A 687 0.00 27.12 28.10
CA GLY A 687 0.83 25.94 27.88
C GLY A 687 1.74 26.05 26.64
N LEU A 688 2.94 25.47 26.72
CA LEU A 688 3.92 25.49 25.63
C LEU A 688 3.37 25.01 24.28
N LEU A 689 2.54 23.95 24.28
CA LEU A 689 1.94 23.37 23.06
C LEU A 689 0.63 24.06 22.68
N HIS A 690 0.07 24.97 23.52
CA HIS A 690 -1.26 25.52 23.28
C HIS A 690 -1.39 26.21 21.93
N GLY A 691 -0.44 27.09 21.57
CA GLY A 691 -0.44 27.79 20.28
C GLY A 691 -0.37 26.85 19.07
N PHE A 692 0.42 25.78 19.18
CA PHE A 692 0.49 24.77 18.15
C PHE A 692 -0.80 23.94 18.05
N ILE A 693 -1.34 23.45 19.17
CA ILE A 693 -2.55 22.59 19.18
C ILE A 693 -3.78 23.38 18.70
N SER A 694 -3.92 24.64 19.13
CA SER A 694 -5.05 25.50 18.76
C SER A 694 -5.07 25.91 17.30
N LEU A 695 -3.92 25.88 16.62
CA LEU A 695 -3.82 26.20 15.20
C LEU A 695 -4.36 25.05 14.36
N ARG A 696 -5.62 25.19 13.87
CA ARG A 696 -6.27 24.18 13.03
C ARG A 696 -6.42 24.66 11.59
N PRO A 697 -5.79 24.02 10.60
CA PRO A 697 -5.81 24.42 9.20
C PRO A 697 -7.09 23.95 8.50
N TYR A 698 -8.25 24.54 8.85
CA TYR A 698 -9.53 24.25 8.20
C TYR A 698 -9.61 24.76 6.76
N SER A 699 -8.83 25.79 6.43
CA SER A 699 -8.76 26.35 5.08
C SER A 699 -8.05 25.37 4.14
N PRO A 700 -8.56 25.15 2.91
CA PRO A 700 -7.90 24.34 1.90
C PRO A 700 -6.64 24.99 1.32
N LEU A 701 -6.37 26.27 1.68
CA LEU A 701 -5.20 26.98 1.17
C LEU A 701 -3.90 26.33 1.66
N PRO A 702 -2.90 26.15 0.79
CA PRO A 702 -1.59 25.59 1.15
C PRO A 702 -0.92 26.33 2.32
N SER A 703 -1.12 27.65 2.42
CA SER A 703 -0.60 28.48 3.50
C SER A 703 -1.09 28.08 4.89
N ALA A 704 -2.31 27.57 5.02
CA ALA A 704 -2.84 27.10 6.31
C ALA A 704 -2.09 25.86 6.81
N THR A 705 -1.81 24.91 5.92
CA THR A 705 -0.99 23.75 6.22
C THR A 705 0.45 24.14 6.54
N GLU A 706 1.03 25.04 5.74
CA GLU A 706 2.41 25.51 5.95
C GLU A 706 2.58 26.22 7.31
N ASN A 707 1.61 27.06 7.71
CA ASN A 707 1.62 27.71 9.03
C ASN A 707 1.63 26.69 10.17
N LYS A 708 0.93 25.57 10.03
CA LYS A 708 0.91 24.48 11.03
C LYS A 708 2.28 23.81 11.17
N TYR A 709 2.95 23.51 10.04
CA TYR A 709 4.30 22.99 10.05
C TYR A 709 5.29 24.00 10.60
N LEU A 710 5.17 25.27 10.23
CA LEU A 710 6.03 26.34 10.74
C LEU A 710 5.88 26.50 12.28
N ALA A 711 4.66 26.37 12.81
CA ALA A 711 4.44 26.41 14.26
C ALA A 711 5.17 25.25 14.97
N LEU A 712 5.19 24.04 14.40
CA LEU A 712 5.96 22.92 14.92
C LEU A 712 7.47 23.17 14.85
N ASP A 713 7.97 23.69 13.72
CA ASP A 713 9.38 24.02 13.53
C ASP A 713 9.83 25.08 14.52
N THR A 714 8.97 26.08 14.78
CA THR A 714 9.22 27.13 15.79
C THR A 714 9.32 26.52 17.20
N LEU A 715 8.43 25.59 17.53
CA LEU A 715 8.46 24.86 18.80
C LEU A 715 9.78 24.07 18.97
N LYS A 716 10.19 23.34 17.92
CA LYS A 716 11.46 22.58 17.89
C LYS A 716 12.68 23.49 18.05
N ALA A 717 12.68 24.61 17.32
CA ALA A 717 13.73 25.61 17.39
C ALA A 717 13.84 26.24 18.81
N LEU A 718 12.70 26.51 19.45
CA LEU A 718 12.65 27.02 20.81
C LEU A 718 13.38 26.08 21.80
N HIS A 719 13.18 24.77 21.69
CA HIS A 719 13.87 23.81 22.56
C HIS A 719 15.39 23.83 22.35
N LEU A 720 15.84 23.88 21.10
CA LEU A 720 17.28 23.98 20.79
C LEU A 720 17.90 25.27 21.34
N ALA A 721 17.19 26.39 21.21
CA ALA A 721 17.65 27.69 21.70
C ALA A 721 17.70 27.73 23.25
N ILE A 722 16.72 27.15 23.95
CA ILE A 722 16.73 27.01 25.40
C ILE A 722 17.90 26.12 25.86
N HIS A 723 18.13 25.00 25.20
CA HIS A 723 19.20 24.06 25.50
C HIS A 723 20.57 24.70 25.32
N ARG A 724 20.72 25.52 24.27
CA ARG A 724 21.95 26.29 23.98
C ARG A 724 22.11 27.53 24.84
N GLU A 725 21.20 27.81 25.75
CA GLU A 725 21.20 28.99 26.64
C GLU A 725 21.19 30.31 25.88
N GLU A 726 20.52 30.39 24.74
CA GLU A 726 20.45 31.62 23.98
C GLU A 726 19.83 32.76 24.83
N PRO A 727 20.45 33.96 24.86
CA PRO A 727 20.03 35.04 25.72
C PRO A 727 18.57 35.48 25.46
N GLY A 728 17.76 35.53 26.51
CA GLY A 728 16.36 36.00 26.47
C GLY A 728 15.35 34.96 26.02
N VAL A 729 15.75 33.82 25.45
CA VAL A 729 14.85 32.79 24.95
C VAL A 729 14.21 32.01 26.11
N GLY A 730 12.89 31.83 26.05
CA GLY A 730 12.09 31.11 27.08
C GLY A 730 12.06 31.85 28.42
N ALA A 731 12.31 33.14 28.45
CA ALA A 731 12.25 33.92 29.68
C ALA A 731 10.81 34.00 30.27
N GLU A 732 9.82 33.86 29.42
CA GLU A 732 8.38 33.84 29.76
C GLU A 732 7.96 32.51 30.39
N LEU A 733 8.75 31.46 30.26
CA LEU A 733 8.41 30.15 30.81
C LEU A 733 8.69 30.07 32.32
N HIS A 734 7.88 29.32 33.04
CA HIS A 734 8.11 29.03 34.43
C HIS A 734 9.51 28.49 34.70
N GLY A 735 10.28 29.07 35.64
CA GLY A 735 11.70 28.78 35.82
C GLY A 735 12.05 27.31 35.99
N ALA A 736 11.30 26.54 36.77
CA ALA A 736 11.53 25.09 36.94
C ALA A 736 11.28 24.31 35.65
N PHE A 737 10.27 24.71 34.89
CA PHE A 737 9.96 24.08 33.60
C PHE A 737 11.06 24.41 32.55
N ARG A 738 11.47 25.67 32.48
CA ARG A 738 12.60 26.09 31.62
C ARG A 738 13.87 25.32 31.95
N ASN A 739 14.18 25.14 33.24
CA ASN A 739 15.37 24.34 33.66
C ASN A 739 15.23 22.87 33.22
N ARG A 740 14.00 22.31 33.20
CA ARG A 740 13.78 20.96 32.72
C ARG A 740 14.00 20.86 31.19
N LEU A 741 13.55 21.87 30.41
CA LEU A 741 13.80 21.96 28.97
C LEU A 741 15.28 22.10 28.66
N LYS A 742 16.00 22.94 29.43
CA LYS A 742 17.46 23.10 29.32
C LYS A 742 18.23 21.79 29.59
N GLY A 743 17.73 20.97 30.53
CA GLY A 743 18.31 19.67 30.90
C GLY A 743 17.95 18.50 29.98
N LEU A 744 17.34 18.73 28.81
CA LEU A 744 17.16 17.69 27.82
C LEU A 744 18.52 17.24 27.29
N ASN A 745 18.68 15.92 27.13
CA ASN A 745 19.89 15.39 26.50
C ASN A 745 19.79 15.42 24.98
N GLU A 746 20.92 15.26 24.30
CA GLU A 746 21.02 15.29 22.84
C GLU A 746 20.07 14.29 22.16
N ALA A 747 19.93 13.08 22.70
CA ALA A 747 19.05 12.07 22.12
C ALA A 747 17.56 12.48 22.21
N GLN A 748 17.16 13.17 23.28
CA GLN A 748 15.80 13.71 23.43
C GLN A 748 15.55 14.87 22.46
N LEU A 749 16.55 15.72 22.24
CA LEU A 749 16.48 16.80 21.27
C LEU A 749 16.40 16.26 19.83
N ASP A 750 17.21 15.27 19.51
CA ASP A 750 17.17 14.59 18.20
C ASP A 750 15.82 13.92 17.96
N ALA A 751 15.29 13.20 18.96
CA ALA A 751 13.98 12.58 18.90
C ALA A 751 12.87 13.63 18.71
N LEU A 752 12.98 14.79 19.36
CA LEU A 752 12.04 15.90 19.17
C LEU A 752 12.11 16.47 17.75
N GLN A 753 13.30 16.54 17.12
CA GLN A 753 13.42 16.97 15.72
C GLN A 753 12.69 16.00 14.78
N CYS A 754 12.73 14.69 15.04
CA CYS A 754 12.01 13.67 14.28
C CYS A 754 10.51 13.59 14.61
N TRP A 755 10.05 14.19 15.69
CA TRP A 755 8.67 14.08 16.14
C TRP A 755 7.72 14.92 15.31
N TYR A 756 6.65 14.29 14.82
CA TYR A 756 5.51 14.92 14.17
C TYR A 756 4.22 14.30 14.72
N PRO A 757 3.29 15.08 15.28
CA PRO A 757 1.97 14.58 15.63
C PRO A 757 1.24 13.99 14.42
N ASP A 758 0.30 13.09 14.66
CA ASP A 758 -0.51 12.56 13.56
C ASP A 758 -1.52 13.60 13.06
N ASP A 759 -2.21 13.28 11.97
CA ASP A 759 -3.25 14.14 11.44
C ASP A 759 -4.50 14.09 12.36
N GLY A 760 -5.32 15.10 12.26
CA GLY A 760 -6.66 15.12 12.81
C GLY A 760 -7.70 14.95 11.71
N ILE A 761 -8.94 14.73 12.11
CA ILE A 761 -10.08 14.65 11.22
C ILE A 761 -11.11 15.70 11.63
N HIS A 762 -11.74 16.31 10.63
CA HIS A 762 -12.89 17.16 10.81
C HIS A 762 -14.02 16.63 9.93
N ILE A 763 -15.14 16.31 10.55
CA ILE A 763 -16.31 15.73 9.88
C ILE A 763 -17.47 16.73 9.96
N ARG A 764 -18.08 16.98 8.80
CA ARG A 764 -19.33 17.72 8.68
C ARG A 764 -20.39 16.85 8.03
N TYR A 765 -21.62 16.99 8.42
CA TYR A 765 -22.73 16.24 7.84
C TYR A 765 -23.78 17.18 7.27
N GLN A 766 -24.47 16.70 6.24
CA GLN A 766 -25.56 17.46 5.63
C GLN A 766 -26.85 17.29 6.44
N THR A 767 -27.38 18.41 6.91
CA THR A 767 -28.66 18.41 7.64
C THR A 767 -29.84 18.28 6.67
N PRO A 768 -31.02 17.81 7.12
CA PRO A 768 -32.24 17.76 6.31
C PRO A 768 -32.64 19.07 5.66
N GLY A 769 -32.18 20.20 6.20
CA GLY A 769 -32.39 21.56 5.66
C GLY A 769 -31.37 21.97 4.58
N GLY A 770 -30.45 21.09 4.18
CA GLY A 770 -29.43 21.33 3.14
C GLY A 770 -28.19 22.09 3.61
N GLY A 771 -28.07 22.42 4.91
CA GLY A 771 -26.87 23.02 5.50
C GLY A 771 -25.84 21.95 5.89
N MET A 772 -24.54 22.36 5.99
CA MET A 772 -23.48 21.51 6.51
C MET A 772 -23.18 21.91 7.96
N GLU A 773 -23.29 20.98 8.91
CA GLU A 773 -22.98 21.18 10.32
C GLU A 773 -21.80 20.33 10.78
N ASP A 774 -21.03 20.84 11.73
CA ASP A 774 -19.92 20.11 12.32
C ASP A 774 -20.45 18.95 13.16
N MET A 775 -19.95 17.75 12.89
CA MET A 775 -20.26 16.59 13.72
C MET A 775 -19.45 16.72 15.01
N ALA A 776 -20.07 17.27 16.05
CA ALA A 776 -19.48 17.21 17.37
C ALA A 776 -19.40 15.73 17.78
N LEU A 777 -18.22 15.26 18.16
CA LEU A 777 -17.91 13.87 18.53
C LEU A 777 -18.77 13.27 19.66
N LEU A 778 -19.74 14.03 20.20
CA LEU A 778 -20.52 13.67 21.38
C LEU A 778 -22.06 13.66 21.21
N GLN A 779 -22.60 13.85 20.01
CA GLN A 779 -24.06 13.83 19.81
C GLN A 779 -24.52 12.72 18.83
N ILE A 780 -24.15 11.48 19.09
CA ILE A 780 -24.94 10.33 18.65
C ILE A 780 -25.71 9.80 19.88
N VAL A 781 -26.52 10.64 20.49
CA VAL A 781 -27.51 10.23 21.48
C VAL A 781 -28.89 10.59 20.92
N GLY A 782 -29.55 9.59 20.34
CA GLY A 782 -30.94 9.70 19.95
C GLY A 782 -31.23 9.07 18.59
N GLY A 783 -31.41 7.77 18.56
CA GLY A 783 -32.53 7.14 17.89
C GLY A 783 -32.54 7.02 16.38
N ASP A 784 -31.75 7.72 15.59
CA ASP A 784 -31.75 7.55 14.13
C ASP A 784 -30.43 6.97 13.64
N LYS A 785 -30.54 5.78 13.04
CA LYS A 785 -29.42 4.98 12.55
C LYS A 785 -28.78 5.67 11.35
N LEU A 786 -27.70 6.41 11.59
CA LEU A 786 -26.79 6.75 10.50
C LEU A 786 -25.99 5.50 10.17
N ILE A 787 -26.40 4.78 9.15
CA ILE A 787 -25.59 3.70 8.56
C ILE A 787 -24.62 4.41 7.63
N ILE A 788 -23.37 4.55 8.06
CA ILE A 788 -22.28 4.93 7.18
C ILE A 788 -21.94 3.67 6.37
N PRO A 789 -22.16 3.65 5.06
CA PRO A 789 -21.69 2.56 4.23
C PRO A 789 -20.17 2.69 4.10
N PHE A 790 -19.42 1.96 4.92
CA PHE A 790 -18.03 1.66 4.63
C PHE A 790 -18.03 0.47 3.65
N CYS A 791 -17.84 0.74 2.36
CA CYS A 791 -17.48 -0.25 1.34
C CYS A 791 -15.97 -0.40 1.28
#